data_674afec12bd131337df91ffba6c95ef0
#
_entry.id   674afec12bd131337df91ffba6c95ef0
#
_cell.length_a   1.000
_cell.length_b   1.000
_cell.length_c   1.000
_cell.angle_alpha   90.00
_cell.angle_beta   90.00
_cell.angle_gamma   90.00
#
_symmetry.space_group_name_H-M   'P 1'
#
loop_
_entity.id
_entity.type
_entity.pdbx_description
1 polymer ?
#
loop_
_entity_poly.entity_id
_entity_poly.type
_entity_poly.pdbx_seq_one_letter_code
_entity_poly.pdbx_strand_id
1 'polypeptide(L)'
;MVRVVSCIFLFLCFSAFADSARLSLSDYFTETWSTRAGLPHNSINGVTQTKDGYIWIATWEGLARFNGREFKLFTRTEIPDLPDSGLRSLIPMENGDLYIVGARGGIALRSQGGWRALPSSSAMVNHALVTEQGELWLALEGQGIVYRASETATEQKLLDKLSAYRLLQDNTGVIWAATSDGLYQIKNKQVSKVSEDSGLPNASVFTLLLTESGTLIVGTEKGAWQKQNNQFVAINPVLNNESIASLLEDAQGDLWFGTINKGVFRLSSLGFENLAADDGLPNNRILSLLQDREKSIWVGTNAGLFRLREAPFTNWSESRGLASDYVRTVLSHSDGSLWVGSSNGLNRIENGKLTTLTQAYEKDPLSVLSLTEDKQGGVWLGTYTAGLMKVVNGQIYPVKNRNNGLNSNEVRAVLFDKADNLWIGTAGGLTKIDPAGQTELFTTEDGLIGDFIMALVEDDHGRLWVGTGVGVSIYDPATKQFKTLEFPKQFSTEYAFGFYLDGDKMWLATDRGLVRYNLSTDKMSLFGRDQGLPVDKLFQVIEQGDSLWLTSNRGVIQVNKAQLVALLDNPEKVQPMSVSMQLYDEGDGMLSAQANGGSNPAAVLHSDGQVWVATAKGVAIATPERLKEASKRRLSTVIESFEVDGKPITLPVGNEVLSLPAGVSRVSFNYAGLSFIMPGRLNYQTQLSGYNQQWVDRGRLAITEYTNLPPGKYTFKVRAGYPNSDWQNNEQVLRFKIAPYFWQKTSFKLFVLVAVLFAAYAIYKYRLYHYKRIEIELTEKVEQQMHDLQTQADAFAHLANHDQLTQLPNRRAFDMWLSENFSQFQRDNKTLSIAIMDIDHFKLINDNFSHLIGDKVICEIAHLLRMNFPDEGYAARWGGEEFTLLFPYKNAEEAARLCEIIRLEIAGYDFSELADSLSVTVSFGVADNAQVADYDRLLSHADNALYNAKNNGRNQIFIYNQGCITLD
;
A
#
# COMPACT_ATOMS: atom_id res chain seq x y z
N MET A 1 -73.17 26.83 -9.92
CA MET A 1 -72.65 25.45 -10.01
C MET A 1 -71.25 25.47 -10.57
N VAL A 2 -70.29 25.54 -9.69
CA VAL A 2 -68.88 25.64 -10.05
C VAL A 2 -68.25 24.27 -9.80
N ARG A 3 -67.73 23.64 -10.84
CA ARG A 3 -66.91 22.43 -10.72
C ARG A 3 -65.48 22.81 -10.43
N VAL A 4 -65.03 22.48 -9.24
CA VAL A 4 -63.62 22.52 -8.85
C VAL A 4 -62.97 21.28 -9.42
N VAL A 5 -61.97 21.44 -10.31
CA VAL A 5 -61.06 20.40 -10.78
C VAL A 5 -59.83 20.47 -9.90
N SER A 6 -59.65 19.51 -8.99
CA SER A 6 -58.42 19.34 -8.25
C SER A 6 -57.36 18.64 -9.13
N CYS A 7 -56.34 19.34 -9.55
CA CYS A 7 -55.10 18.75 -10.07
C CYS A 7 -54.28 18.16 -8.91
N ILE A 8 -54.24 16.87 -8.82
CA ILE A 8 -53.28 16.14 -7.99
C ILE A 8 -51.95 16.13 -8.77
N PHE A 9 -51.00 16.99 -8.35
CA PHE A 9 -49.62 16.85 -8.74
C PHE A 9 -49.02 15.69 -7.94
N LEU A 10 -48.83 14.55 -8.58
CA LEU A 10 -47.96 13.49 -8.09
C LEU A 10 -46.51 14.00 -8.21
N PHE A 11 -45.91 14.43 -7.11
CA PHE A 11 -44.47 14.56 -6.99
C PHE A 11 -43.88 13.14 -7.00
N LEU A 12 -43.47 12.66 -8.14
CA LEU A 12 -42.49 11.62 -8.28
C LEU A 12 -41.16 12.19 -7.77
N CYS A 13 -40.83 11.94 -6.50
CA CYS A 13 -39.46 12.02 -6.03
C CYS A 13 -38.65 10.96 -6.80
N PHE A 14 -38.09 11.31 -7.92
CA PHE A 14 -36.88 10.67 -8.39
C PHE A 14 -35.81 10.96 -7.34
N SER A 15 -35.55 10.02 -6.46
CA SER A 15 -34.27 9.94 -5.79
C SER A 15 -33.23 9.79 -6.92
N ALA A 16 -32.68 10.90 -7.34
CA ALA A 16 -31.44 10.89 -8.06
C ALA A 16 -30.41 10.22 -7.11
N PHE A 17 -30.23 8.91 -7.24
CA PHE A 17 -28.97 8.31 -6.87
C PHE A 17 -27.95 9.11 -7.69
N ALA A 18 -27.08 9.83 -7.01
CA ALA A 18 -25.91 10.41 -7.62
C ALA A 18 -25.16 9.22 -8.22
N ASP A 19 -25.36 9.01 -9.52
CA ASP A 19 -24.58 8.07 -10.30
C ASP A 19 -23.15 8.54 -10.16
N SER A 20 -22.33 7.82 -9.41
CA SER A 20 -20.92 8.15 -9.28
C SER A 20 -20.37 8.18 -10.71
N ALA A 21 -19.86 9.31 -11.13
CA ALA A 21 -19.42 9.52 -12.50
C ALA A 21 -18.53 8.34 -12.94
N ARG A 22 -18.97 7.62 -13.97
CA ARG A 22 -18.25 6.43 -14.47
C ARG A 22 -16.84 6.81 -14.86
N LEU A 23 -15.89 5.98 -14.45
CA LEU A 23 -14.48 6.16 -14.81
C LEU A 23 -14.20 5.67 -16.22
N SER A 24 -13.40 6.40 -17.00
CA SER A 24 -12.74 5.83 -18.18
C SER A 24 -11.76 4.73 -17.76
N LEU A 25 -11.47 3.77 -18.62
CA LEU A 25 -10.50 2.70 -18.34
C LEU A 25 -9.13 3.25 -17.96
N SER A 26 -8.74 4.39 -18.52
CA SER A 26 -7.49 5.08 -18.19
C SER A 26 -7.46 5.71 -16.79
N ASP A 27 -8.60 5.85 -16.11
CA ASP A 27 -8.71 6.43 -14.77
C ASP A 27 -8.68 5.39 -13.65
N TYR A 28 -8.76 4.11 -14.00
CA TYR A 28 -8.60 3.04 -13.02
C TYR A 28 -7.16 2.96 -12.55
N PHE A 29 -6.99 2.69 -11.28
CA PHE A 29 -5.71 2.27 -10.75
C PHE A 29 -5.46 0.81 -11.10
N THR A 30 -4.28 0.52 -11.62
CA THR A 30 -3.92 -0.81 -12.12
C THR A 30 -2.83 -1.45 -11.30
N GLU A 31 -2.95 -2.74 -11.06
CA GLU A 31 -1.95 -3.54 -10.35
C GLU A 31 -1.73 -4.86 -11.09
N THR A 32 -0.49 -5.34 -11.08
CA THR A 32 -0.10 -6.55 -11.79
C THR A 32 0.66 -7.49 -10.87
N TRP A 33 0.33 -8.76 -10.92
CA TRP A 33 1.03 -9.82 -10.21
C TRP A 33 1.49 -10.92 -11.18
N SER A 34 2.67 -11.43 -10.92
CA SER A 34 3.28 -12.54 -11.63
C SER A 34 3.86 -13.56 -10.64
N THR A 35 4.56 -14.55 -11.11
CA THR A 35 5.28 -15.52 -10.27
C THR A 35 6.28 -14.84 -9.33
N ARG A 36 6.83 -13.69 -9.72
CA ARG A 36 7.70 -12.88 -8.84
C ARG A 36 6.98 -12.31 -7.62
N ALA A 37 5.68 -12.12 -7.74
CA ALA A 37 4.83 -11.62 -6.67
C ALA A 37 4.14 -12.74 -5.86
N GLY A 38 4.48 -14.00 -6.12
CA GLY A 38 3.97 -15.15 -5.37
C GLY A 38 2.87 -15.96 -6.04
N LEU A 39 2.54 -15.72 -7.32
CA LEU A 39 1.63 -16.59 -8.06
C LEU A 39 2.33 -17.91 -8.42
N PRO A 40 1.60 -19.05 -8.48
CA PRO A 40 2.18 -20.33 -8.87
C PRO A 40 2.66 -20.32 -10.32
N HIS A 41 1.91 -19.71 -11.22
CA HIS A 41 2.21 -19.58 -12.64
C HIS A 41 1.60 -18.30 -13.22
N ASN A 42 2.17 -17.78 -14.31
CA ASN A 42 1.69 -16.53 -14.93
C ASN A 42 0.41 -16.69 -15.78
N SER A 43 0.08 -17.90 -16.22
CA SER A 43 -1.16 -18.13 -16.98
C SER A 43 -2.33 -18.32 -16.00
N ILE A 44 -3.24 -17.36 -15.98
CA ILE A 44 -4.35 -17.29 -15.03
C ILE A 44 -5.63 -17.79 -15.68
N ASN A 45 -5.88 -19.08 -15.56
CA ASN A 45 -6.99 -19.76 -16.22
C ASN A 45 -8.37 -19.44 -15.61
N GLY A 46 -8.43 -19.14 -14.33
CA GLY A 46 -9.66 -18.80 -13.64
C GLY A 46 -9.40 -17.93 -12.42
N VAL A 47 -10.26 -16.94 -12.22
CA VAL A 47 -10.31 -16.10 -11.02
C VAL A 47 -11.73 -16.10 -10.51
N THR A 48 -11.90 -16.27 -9.18
CA THR A 48 -13.22 -16.20 -8.56
C THR A 48 -13.14 -15.70 -7.12
N GLN A 49 -14.26 -15.23 -6.57
CA GLN A 49 -14.36 -14.83 -5.18
C GLN A 49 -15.35 -15.75 -4.44
N THR A 50 -14.90 -16.35 -3.34
CA THR A 50 -15.74 -17.18 -2.48
C THR A 50 -16.52 -16.35 -1.46
N LYS A 51 -17.50 -16.95 -0.81
CA LYS A 51 -18.40 -16.29 0.15
C LYS A 51 -17.66 -15.70 1.35
N ASP A 52 -16.56 -16.32 1.76
CA ASP A 52 -15.67 -15.83 2.82
C ASP A 52 -14.90 -14.56 2.42
N GLY A 53 -14.91 -14.21 1.12
CA GLY A 53 -14.35 -12.96 0.59
C GLY A 53 -13.00 -13.12 -0.07
N TYR A 54 -12.33 -14.25 0.01
CA TYR A 54 -11.05 -14.49 -0.66
C TYR A 54 -11.17 -14.52 -2.17
N ILE A 55 -10.13 -14.03 -2.85
CA ILE A 55 -9.95 -14.26 -4.29
C ILE A 55 -9.15 -15.55 -4.49
N TRP A 56 -9.67 -16.44 -5.34
CA TRP A 56 -9.05 -17.69 -5.71
C TRP A 56 -8.60 -17.65 -7.17
N ILE A 57 -7.40 -18.14 -7.43
CA ILE A 57 -6.75 -18.08 -8.73
C ILE A 57 -6.32 -19.49 -9.15
N ALA A 58 -6.85 -19.95 -10.27
CA ALA A 58 -6.44 -21.20 -10.92
C ALA A 58 -5.35 -20.93 -11.96
N THR A 59 -4.25 -21.68 -11.87
CA THR A 59 -3.12 -21.57 -12.79
C THR A 59 -2.70 -22.94 -13.33
N TRP A 60 -1.74 -22.97 -14.24
CA TRP A 60 -1.18 -24.25 -14.73
C TRP A 60 -0.30 -24.99 -13.71
N GLU A 61 0.13 -24.35 -12.65
CA GLU A 61 1.03 -24.96 -11.65
C GLU A 61 0.48 -24.88 -10.22
N GLY A 62 -0.80 -24.73 -10.05
CA GLY A 62 -1.45 -24.78 -8.74
C GLY A 62 -2.56 -23.79 -8.56
N LEU A 63 -3.09 -23.80 -7.34
CA LEU A 63 -4.14 -22.94 -6.84
C LEU A 63 -3.55 -21.91 -5.90
N ALA A 64 -3.92 -20.66 -6.06
CA ALA A 64 -3.59 -19.60 -5.12
C ALA A 64 -4.85 -18.99 -4.51
N ARG A 65 -4.74 -18.56 -3.25
CA ARG A 65 -5.75 -17.76 -2.55
C ARG A 65 -5.14 -16.43 -2.14
N PHE A 66 -5.80 -15.34 -2.48
CA PHE A 66 -5.35 -13.98 -2.19
C PHE A 66 -6.23 -13.33 -1.12
N ASN A 67 -5.61 -12.74 -0.11
CA ASN A 67 -6.29 -12.07 1.00
C ASN A 67 -6.24 -10.52 0.90
N GLY A 68 -5.73 -9.98 -0.22
CA GLY A 68 -5.47 -8.56 -0.43
C GLY A 68 -4.00 -8.16 -0.21
N ARG A 69 -3.22 -8.97 0.52
CA ARG A 69 -1.82 -8.68 0.85
C ARG A 69 -0.85 -9.70 0.27
N GLU A 70 -1.18 -10.97 0.37
CA GLU A 70 -0.30 -12.07 -0.01
C GLU A 70 -1.07 -13.24 -0.63
N PHE A 71 -0.37 -14.03 -1.43
CA PHE A 71 -0.88 -15.26 -1.99
C PHE A 71 -0.52 -16.45 -1.09
N LYS A 72 -1.53 -17.21 -0.70
CA LYS A 72 -1.35 -18.54 -0.13
C LYS A 72 -1.47 -19.57 -1.24
N LEU A 73 -0.41 -20.33 -1.47
CA LEU A 73 -0.37 -21.38 -2.47
C LEU A 73 -0.95 -22.68 -1.92
N PHE A 74 -1.55 -23.47 -2.79
CA PHE A 74 -2.07 -24.80 -2.51
C PHE A 74 -1.56 -25.76 -3.57
N THR A 75 -0.77 -26.73 -3.13
CA THR A 75 -0.15 -27.72 -3.98
C THR A 75 -0.68 -29.12 -3.66
N ARG A 76 -0.52 -30.07 -4.58
CA ARG A 76 -0.89 -31.48 -4.31
C ARG A 76 -0.06 -32.13 -3.22
N THR A 77 1.14 -31.63 -2.94
CA THR A 77 1.97 -32.10 -1.85
C THR A 77 1.34 -31.79 -0.49
N GLU A 78 0.71 -30.61 -0.37
CA GLU A 78 0.04 -30.19 0.86
C GLU A 78 -1.41 -30.70 0.91
N ILE A 79 -2.06 -30.78 -0.26
CA ILE A 79 -3.47 -31.20 -0.39
C ILE A 79 -3.55 -32.29 -1.47
N PRO A 80 -3.43 -33.57 -1.10
CA PRO A 80 -3.48 -34.68 -2.03
C PRO A 80 -4.78 -34.77 -2.84
N ASP A 81 -5.89 -34.22 -2.30
CA ASP A 81 -7.19 -34.17 -2.95
C ASP A 81 -7.31 -33.16 -4.08
N LEU A 82 -6.32 -32.28 -4.28
CA LEU A 82 -6.31 -31.40 -5.46
C LEU A 82 -6.20 -32.26 -6.73
N PRO A 83 -7.00 -31.91 -7.80
CA PRO A 83 -7.14 -32.81 -8.94
C PRO A 83 -5.86 -32.95 -9.76
N ASP A 84 -5.17 -31.82 -9.94
CA ASP A 84 -4.02 -31.66 -10.82
C ASP A 84 -3.12 -30.53 -10.36
N SER A 85 -1.90 -30.45 -10.91
CA SER A 85 -1.10 -29.23 -10.83
C SER A 85 -1.69 -28.14 -11.72
N GLY A 86 -2.09 -28.47 -12.95
CA GLY A 86 -2.77 -27.53 -13.85
C GLY A 86 -4.27 -27.45 -13.56
N LEU A 87 -4.75 -26.24 -13.29
CA LEU A 87 -6.16 -25.98 -13.00
C LEU A 87 -6.78 -25.13 -14.11
N ARG A 88 -8.01 -25.45 -14.51
CA ARG A 88 -8.73 -24.81 -15.61
C ARG A 88 -9.80 -23.86 -15.16
N SER A 89 -10.61 -24.24 -14.19
CA SER A 89 -11.78 -23.47 -13.80
C SER A 89 -12.06 -23.58 -12.31
N LEU A 90 -12.69 -22.55 -11.76
CA LEU A 90 -13.14 -22.44 -10.38
C LEU A 90 -14.62 -22.09 -10.38
N ILE A 91 -15.43 -22.83 -9.64
CA ILE A 91 -16.86 -22.61 -9.55
C ILE A 91 -17.23 -22.38 -8.09
N PRO A 92 -17.44 -21.12 -7.68
CA PRO A 92 -17.89 -20.79 -6.34
C PRO A 92 -19.39 -21.09 -6.20
N MET A 93 -19.77 -21.63 -5.05
CA MET A 93 -21.16 -21.89 -4.69
C MET A 93 -21.64 -20.91 -3.63
N GLU A 94 -22.94 -20.64 -3.60
CA GLU A 94 -23.54 -19.73 -2.61
C GLU A 94 -23.42 -20.22 -1.17
N ASN A 95 -23.35 -21.53 -0.96
CA ASN A 95 -23.12 -22.14 0.36
C ASN A 95 -21.68 -21.93 0.87
N GLY A 96 -20.78 -21.40 0.02
CA GLY A 96 -19.36 -21.14 0.31
C GLY A 96 -18.41 -22.24 -0.16
N ASP A 97 -18.93 -23.31 -0.75
CA ASP A 97 -18.13 -24.35 -1.37
C ASP A 97 -17.46 -23.83 -2.66
N LEU A 98 -16.34 -24.47 -3.04
CA LEU A 98 -15.61 -24.16 -4.25
C LEU A 98 -15.26 -25.45 -4.98
N TYR A 99 -15.75 -25.60 -6.21
CA TYR A 99 -15.30 -26.67 -7.09
C TYR A 99 -14.07 -26.23 -7.86
N ILE A 100 -13.06 -27.09 -7.89
CA ILE A 100 -11.78 -26.89 -8.56
C ILE A 100 -11.65 -27.92 -9.68
N VAL A 101 -11.50 -27.46 -10.90
CA VAL A 101 -11.42 -28.29 -12.09
C VAL A 101 -10.01 -28.35 -12.59
N GLY A 102 -9.46 -29.56 -12.67
CA GLY A 102 -8.12 -29.85 -13.14
C GLY A 102 -8.03 -30.08 -14.65
N ALA A 103 -6.86 -29.84 -15.22
CA ALA A 103 -6.59 -29.95 -16.63
C ALA A 103 -6.63 -31.41 -17.19
N ARG A 104 -6.60 -32.42 -16.31
CA ARG A 104 -6.61 -33.83 -16.74
C ARG A 104 -7.91 -34.58 -16.37
N GLY A 105 -8.98 -33.83 -16.17
CA GLY A 105 -10.29 -34.39 -15.87
C GLY A 105 -10.58 -34.58 -14.37
N GLY A 106 -9.65 -34.29 -13.51
CA GLY A 106 -9.84 -34.34 -12.06
C GLY A 106 -10.70 -33.18 -11.55
N ILE A 107 -11.50 -33.41 -10.52
CA ILE A 107 -12.33 -32.42 -9.86
C ILE A 107 -12.13 -32.54 -8.37
N ALA A 108 -11.99 -31.42 -7.68
CA ALA A 108 -11.98 -31.37 -6.22
C ALA A 108 -13.03 -30.40 -5.71
N LEU A 109 -13.50 -30.65 -4.50
CA LEU A 109 -14.40 -29.80 -3.76
C LEU A 109 -13.71 -29.32 -2.48
N ARG A 110 -13.65 -28.01 -2.31
CA ARG A 110 -13.32 -27.36 -1.03
C ARG A 110 -14.59 -26.93 -0.37
N SER A 111 -14.87 -27.44 0.82
CA SER A 111 -15.99 -27.09 1.66
C SER A 111 -15.52 -26.67 3.07
N GLN A 112 -16.45 -26.31 3.95
CA GLN A 112 -16.14 -26.07 5.37
C GLN A 112 -15.53 -27.30 6.06
N GLY A 113 -15.85 -28.52 5.59
CA GLY A 113 -15.31 -29.78 6.09
C GLY A 113 -13.91 -30.13 5.59
N GLY A 114 -13.31 -29.31 4.75
CA GLY A 114 -11.99 -29.55 4.17
C GLY A 114 -12.04 -29.79 2.66
N TRP A 115 -11.03 -30.52 2.18
CA TRP A 115 -10.85 -30.87 0.77
C TRP A 115 -11.35 -32.28 0.49
N ARG A 116 -11.95 -32.48 -0.68
CA ARG A 116 -12.41 -33.79 -1.13
C ARG A 116 -12.24 -33.92 -2.63
N ALA A 117 -11.55 -34.96 -3.07
CA ALA A 117 -11.51 -35.35 -4.48
C ALA A 117 -12.85 -35.94 -4.91
N LEU A 118 -13.33 -35.56 -6.07
CA LEU A 118 -14.50 -36.14 -6.72
C LEU A 118 -14.07 -37.11 -7.84
N PRO A 119 -14.95 -38.02 -8.30
CA PRO A 119 -14.65 -38.89 -9.42
C PRO A 119 -14.16 -38.10 -10.64
N SER A 120 -13.01 -38.48 -11.18
CA SER A 120 -12.43 -37.85 -12.36
C SER A 120 -13.24 -38.15 -13.61
N SER A 121 -13.22 -37.23 -14.58
CA SER A 121 -13.73 -37.46 -15.92
C SER A 121 -12.66 -38.12 -16.82
N SER A 122 -13.10 -38.74 -17.92
CA SER A 122 -12.21 -39.43 -18.86
C SER A 122 -11.42 -38.48 -19.77
N ALA A 123 -11.77 -37.18 -19.79
CA ALA A 123 -11.13 -36.17 -20.63
C ALA A 123 -10.88 -34.88 -19.82
N MET A 124 -10.11 -33.98 -20.40
CA MET A 124 -9.90 -32.65 -19.85
C MET A 124 -11.22 -31.91 -19.70
N VAL A 125 -11.49 -31.42 -18.50
CA VAL A 125 -12.69 -30.62 -18.21
C VAL A 125 -12.35 -29.14 -18.38
N ASN A 126 -13.05 -28.46 -19.27
CA ASN A 126 -12.88 -27.02 -19.49
C ASN A 126 -13.73 -26.21 -18.51
N HIS A 127 -14.93 -26.67 -18.19
CA HIS A 127 -15.86 -26.02 -17.28
C HIS A 127 -16.78 -27.04 -16.61
N ALA A 128 -17.20 -26.77 -15.38
CA ALA A 128 -18.26 -27.50 -14.70
C ALA A 128 -19.39 -26.54 -14.35
N LEU A 129 -20.62 -27.04 -14.42
CA LEU A 129 -21.82 -26.36 -13.95
C LEU A 129 -22.47 -27.25 -12.90
N VAL A 130 -22.73 -26.69 -11.71
CA VAL A 130 -23.49 -27.34 -10.65
C VAL A 130 -24.83 -26.66 -10.57
N THR A 131 -25.90 -27.38 -10.74
CA THR A 131 -27.27 -26.85 -10.63
C THR A 131 -27.70 -26.76 -9.17
N GLU A 132 -28.78 -26.01 -8.89
CA GLU A 132 -29.35 -25.93 -7.55
C GLU A 132 -29.82 -27.29 -7.02
N GLN A 133 -30.15 -28.23 -7.92
CA GLN A 133 -30.57 -29.60 -7.58
C GLN A 133 -29.36 -30.52 -7.27
N GLY A 134 -28.13 -29.99 -7.36
CA GLY A 134 -26.90 -30.75 -7.12
C GLY A 134 -26.44 -31.61 -8.29
N GLU A 135 -27.00 -31.40 -9.49
CA GLU A 135 -26.56 -32.06 -10.71
C GLU A 135 -25.23 -31.45 -11.19
N LEU A 136 -24.30 -32.29 -11.66
CA LEU A 136 -23.01 -31.87 -12.15
C LEU A 136 -22.93 -32.07 -13.67
N TRP A 137 -22.70 -30.97 -14.38
CA TRP A 137 -22.56 -30.93 -15.82
C TRP A 137 -21.12 -30.55 -16.17
N LEU A 138 -20.48 -31.32 -17.06
CA LEU A 138 -19.07 -31.11 -17.42
C LEU A 138 -18.95 -30.85 -18.93
N ALA A 139 -18.24 -29.77 -19.26
CA ALA A 139 -17.80 -29.43 -20.60
C ALA A 139 -16.40 -30.02 -20.84
N LEU A 140 -16.28 -30.94 -21.76
CA LEU A 140 -15.09 -31.74 -22.00
C LEU A 140 -14.40 -31.36 -23.32
N GLU A 141 -13.08 -31.40 -23.31
CA GLU A 141 -12.26 -31.23 -24.52
C GLU A 141 -12.37 -32.48 -25.41
N GLY A 142 -12.78 -32.29 -26.64
CA GLY A 142 -12.91 -33.36 -27.63
C GLY A 142 -13.98 -34.45 -27.37
N GLN A 143 -14.63 -34.38 -26.17
CA GLN A 143 -15.63 -35.37 -25.76
C GLN A 143 -17.00 -34.75 -25.41
N GLY A 144 -17.20 -33.49 -25.71
CA GLY A 144 -18.49 -32.81 -25.63
C GLY A 144 -18.97 -32.55 -24.21
N ILE A 145 -20.15 -33.05 -23.89
CA ILE A 145 -20.83 -32.73 -22.62
C ILE A 145 -21.25 -34.03 -21.94
N VAL A 146 -20.90 -34.14 -20.66
CA VAL A 146 -21.40 -35.21 -19.78
C VAL A 146 -22.18 -34.64 -18.62
N TYR A 147 -23.08 -35.47 -18.11
CA TYR A 147 -23.96 -35.16 -17.01
C TYR A 147 -23.86 -36.23 -15.90
N ARG A 148 -23.88 -35.80 -14.67
CA ARG A 148 -24.00 -36.63 -13.47
C ARG A 148 -25.19 -36.16 -12.64
N ALA A 149 -26.02 -37.09 -12.21
CA ALA A 149 -27.19 -36.77 -11.37
C ALA A 149 -26.83 -36.29 -9.96
N SER A 150 -25.61 -36.56 -9.53
CA SER A 150 -24.99 -36.04 -8.30
C SER A 150 -23.46 -36.04 -8.47
N GLU A 151 -22.74 -35.49 -7.54
CA GLU A 151 -21.26 -35.40 -7.57
C GLU A 151 -20.54 -36.77 -7.81
N THR A 152 -21.15 -37.86 -7.31
CA THR A 152 -20.56 -39.22 -7.37
C THR A 152 -21.28 -40.16 -8.32
N ALA A 153 -22.33 -39.70 -9.00
CA ALA A 153 -23.08 -40.49 -9.95
C ALA A 153 -22.24 -40.79 -11.21
N THR A 154 -22.61 -41.89 -11.91
CA THR A 154 -21.96 -42.25 -13.17
C THR A 154 -22.25 -41.22 -14.27
N GLU A 155 -21.26 -40.99 -15.12
CA GLU A 155 -21.36 -40.05 -16.24
C GLU A 155 -22.35 -40.58 -17.31
N GLN A 156 -23.21 -39.70 -17.76
CA GLN A 156 -24.06 -39.90 -18.92
C GLN A 156 -23.62 -38.93 -20.00
N LYS A 157 -23.19 -39.44 -21.15
CA LYS A 157 -22.79 -38.63 -22.28
C LYS A 157 -24.03 -38.08 -22.99
N LEU A 158 -24.09 -36.79 -23.20
CA LEU A 158 -25.19 -36.08 -23.88
C LEU A 158 -24.77 -35.54 -25.24
N LEU A 159 -23.51 -35.16 -25.44
CA LEU A 159 -22.94 -34.66 -26.68
C LEU A 159 -21.53 -35.23 -26.78
N ASP A 160 -21.08 -35.61 -28.00
CA ASP A 160 -19.79 -36.28 -28.26
C ASP A 160 -19.04 -35.68 -29.44
N LYS A 161 -17.76 -35.97 -29.53
CA LYS A 161 -16.88 -35.70 -30.69
C LYS A 161 -16.64 -34.21 -31.01
N LEU A 162 -16.78 -33.35 -30.03
CA LEU A 162 -16.43 -31.93 -30.12
C LEU A 162 -15.90 -31.42 -28.79
N SER A 163 -15.25 -30.27 -28.79
CA SER A 163 -14.85 -29.60 -27.53
C SER A 163 -15.98 -28.72 -27.04
N ALA A 164 -16.38 -28.92 -25.77
CA ALA A 164 -17.23 -28.00 -25.08
C ALA A 164 -16.38 -27.12 -24.14
N TYR A 165 -16.64 -25.83 -24.13
CA TYR A 165 -15.79 -24.85 -23.43
C TYR A 165 -16.45 -24.26 -22.19
N ARG A 166 -17.76 -23.96 -22.26
CA ARG A 166 -18.49 -23.37 -21.14
C ARG A 166 -19.95 -23.85 -21.12
N LEU A 167 -20.49 -24.00 -19.92
CA LEU A 167 -21.90 -24.31 -19.68
C LEU A 167 -22.50 -23.19 -18.85
N LEU A 168 -23.77 -22.86 -19.11
CA LEU A 168 -24.51 -21.84 -18.39
C LEU A 168 -25.98 -22.24 -18.34
N GLN A 169 -26.62 -22.16 -17.17
CA GLN A 169 -28.04 -22.35 -17.01
C GLN A 169 -28.73 -20.98 -17.00
N ASP A 170 -29.76 -20.81 -17.81
CA ASP A 170 -30.56 -19.60 -17.82
C ASP A 170 -31.71 -19.67 -16.78
N ASN A 171 -32.39 -18.54 -16.57
CA ASN A 171 -33.48 -18.40 -15.59
C ASN A 171 -34.71 -19.30 -15.91
N THR A 172 -34.77 -19.90 -17.08
CA THR A 172 -35.81 -20.85 -17.47
C THR A 172 -35.42 -22.32 -17.26
N GLY A 173 -34.18 -22.55 -16.77
CA GLY A 173 -33.62 -23.89 -16.56
C GLY A 173 -33.00 -24.52 -17.79
N VAL A 174 -32.93 -23.81 -18.92
CA VAL A 174 -32.25 -24.29 -20.13
C VAL A 174 -30.73 -24.16 -19.93
N ILE A 175 -30.00 -25.22 -20.22
CA ILE A 175 -28.55 -25.19 -20.18
C ILE A 175 -28.03 -24.86 -21.58
N TRP A 176 -27.22 -23.81 -21.66
CA TRP A 176 -26.53 -23.37 -22.85
C TRP A 176 -25.11 -23.90 -22.85
N ALA A 177 -24.62 -24.37 -23.99
CA ALA A 177 -23.28 -24.92 -24.10
C ALA A 177 -22.53 -24.26 -25.25
N ALA A 178 -21.41 -23.65 -24.90
CA ALA A 178 -20.42 -23.10 -25.83
C ALA A 178 -19.52 -24.23 -26.31
N THR A 179 -19.42 -24.42 -27.63
CA THR A 179 -18.67 -25.54 -28.23
C THR A 179 -17.84 -25.12 -29.44
N SER A 180 -16.91 -25.98 -29.86
CA SER A 180 -16.14 -25.82 -31.08
C SER A 180 -16.97 -25.84 -32.35
N ASP A 181 -18.20 -26.40 -32.28
CA ASP A 181 -19.14 -26.48 -33.40
C ASP A 181 -20.32 -25.49 -33.25
N GLY A 182 -20.20 -24.45 -32.46
CA GLY A 182 -21.22 -23.44 -32.25
C GLY A 182 -21.94 -23.53 -30.90
N LEU A 183 -23.12 -22.95 -30.82
CA LEU A 183 -23.94 -22.90 -29.60
C LEU A 183 -24.95 -24.04 -29.57
N TYR A 184 -25.05 -24.70 -28.44
CA TYR A 184 -26.06 -25.71 -28.16
C TYR A 184 -26.95 -25.32 -27.01
N GLN A 185 -28.22 -25.73 -27.07
CA GLN A 185 -29.14 -25.64 -25.93
C GLN A 185 -29.55 -27.06 -25.48
N ILE A 186 -29.66 -27.23 -24.19
CA ILE A 186 -30.07 -28.51 -23.57
C ILE A 186 -31.29 -28.27 -22.72
N LYS A 187 -32.39 -28.87 -23.07
CA LYS A 187 -33.66 -28.79 -22.38
C LYS A 187 -34.16 -30.21 -22.05
N ASN A 188 -34.39 -30.49 -20.79
CA ASN A 188 -34.81 -31.84 -20.33
C ASN A 188 -33.84 -32.93 -20.85
N LYS A 189 -32.53 -32.68 -20.85
CA LYS A 189 -31.45 -33.55 -21.34
C LYS A 189 -31.49 -33.82 -22.86
N GLN A 190 -32.38 -33.15 -23.62
CA GLN A 190 -32.35 -33.14 -25.05
C GLN A 190 -31.44 -32.02 -25.58
N VAL A 191 -30.46 -32.39 -26.40
CA VAL A 191 -29.45 -31.49 -26.94
C VAL A 191 -29.89 -31.07 -28.34
N SER A 192 -29.86 -29.76 -28.61
CA SER A 192 -30.11 -29.21 -29.93
C SER A 192 -29.11 -28.08 -30.26
N LYS A 193 -28.60 -28.08 -31.48
CA LYS A 193 -27.74 -27.00 -31.97
C LYS A 193 -28.61 -25.79 -32.32
N VAL A 194 -28.13 -24.62 -32.00
CA VAL A 194 -28.77 -23.36 -32.41
C VAL A 194 -28.58 -23.17 -33.90
N SER A 195 -29.66 -22.92 -34.62
CA SER A 195 -29.66 -22.76 -36.07
C SER A 195 -28.88 -21.52 -36.53
N GLU A 196 -28.21 -21.58 -37.65
CA GLU A 196 -27.58 -20.45 -38.31
C GLU A 196 -28.57 -19.33 -38.67
N ASP A 197 -29.82 -19.68 -38.94
CA ASP A 197 -30.91 -18.73 -39.18
C ASP A 197 -31.25 -17.86 -37.96
N SER A 198 -30.70 -18.21 -36.78
CA SER A 198 -30.81 -17.37 -35.60
C SER A 198 -29.93 -16.13 -35.65
N GLY A 199 -29.14 -15.91 -36.69
CA GLY A 199 -28.23 -14.77 -36.80
C GLY A 199 -26.86 -14.98 -36.14
N LEU A 200 -26.64 -16.10 -35.44
CA LEU A 200 -25.33 -16.41 -34.84
C LEU A 200 -24.40 -16.92 -35.96
N PRO A 201 -23.16 -16.43 -36.09
CA PRO A 201 -22.22 -16.90 -37.12
C PRO A 201 -21.85 -18.36 -36.88
N ASN A 202 -21.62 -19.07 -37.97
CA ASN A 202 -21.03 -20.42 -37.94
C ASN A 202 -19.57 -20.32 -37.55
N ALA A 203 -19.31 -20.44 -36.24
CA ALA A 203 -18.01 -20.29 -35.62
C ALA A 203 -17.99 -20.96 -34.24
N SER A 204 -16.80 -21.26 -33.74
CA SER A 204 -16.63 -21.74 -32.37
C SER A 204 -17.17 -20.72 -31.36
N VAL A 205 -17.89 -21.22 -30.38
CA VAL A 205 -18.36 -20.41 -29.20
C VAL A 205 -17.49 -20.75 -28.00
N PHE A 206 -16.86 -19.76 -27.42
CA PHE A 206 -15.89 -19.96 -26.34
C PHE A 206 -16.48 -19.70 -24.97
N THR A 207 -17.38 -18.71 -24.87
CA THR A 207 -17.89 -18.27 -23.57
C THR A 207 -19.35 -17.80 -23.63
N LEU A 208 -20.01 -17.83 -22.48
CA LEU A 208 -21.42 -17.46 -22.29
C LEU A 208 -21.54 -16.59 -21.07
N LEU A 209 -22.47 -15.64 -21.12
CA LEU A 209 -22.87 -14.78 -20.01
C LEU A 209 -24.38 -14.61 -20.03
N LEU A 210 -25.02 -14.74 -18.88
CA LEU A 210 -26.39 -14.31 -18.66
C LEU A 210 -26.31 -13.00 -17.86
N THR A 211 -26.83 -11.92 -18.45
CA THR A 211 -26.87 -10.62 -17.77
C THR A 211 -27.88 -10.61 -16.63
N GLU A 212 -27.78 -9.64 -15.72
CA GLU A 212 -28.79 -9.44 -14.66
C GLU A 212 -30.19 -9.22 -15.23
N SER A 213 -30.29 -8.61 -16.42
CA SER A 213 -31.54 -8.46 -17.17
C SER A 213 -32.08 -9.77 -17.77
N GLY A 214 -31.32 -10.87 -17.69
CA GLY A 214 -31.67 -12.17 -18.30
C GLY A 214 -31.32 -12.28 -19.78
N THR A 215 -30.53 -11.36 -20.33
CA THR A 215 -30.07 -11.42 -21.74
C THR A 215 -28.88 -12.37 -21.87
N LEU A 216 -28.98 -13.34 -22.78
CA LEU A 216 -27.87 -14.23 -23.10
C LEU A 216 -26.89 -13.54 -24.03
N ILE A 217 -25.61 -13.46 -23.60
CA ILE A 217 -24.48 -12.99 -24.44
C ILE A 217 -23.59 -14.17 -24.76
N VAL A 218 -23.17 -14.23 -26.02
CA VAL A 218 -22.38 -15.33 -26.59
C VAL A 218 -21.07 -14.77 -27.15
N GLY A 219 -19.95 -15.24 -26.63
CA GLY A 219 -18.61 -14.92 -27.12
C GLY A 219 -18.13 -16.00 -28.09
N THR A 220 -17.85 -15.60 -29.31
CA THR A 220 -17.49 -16.50 -30.42
C THR A 220 -16.08 -16.18 -30.95
N GLU A 221 -15.60 -17.00 -31.84
CA GLU A 221 -14.41 -16.73 -32.67
C GLU A 221 -14.56 -15.46 -33.55
N LYS A 222 -15.83 -15.09 -33.86
CA LYS A 222 -16.18 -13.96 -34.74
C LYS A 222 -16.97 -12.88 -34.02
N GLY A 223 -16.60 -12.54 -32.78
CA GLY A 223 -17.20 -11.46 -32.03
C GLY A 223 -18.13 -11.87 -30.90
N ALA A 224 -18.79 -10.87 -30.33
CA ALA A 224 -19.77 -11.02 -29.25
C ALA A 224 -21.17 -10.74 -29.78
N TRP A 225 -22.11 -11.57 -29.36
CA TRP A 225 -23.48 -11.59 -29.86
C TRP A 225 -24.44 -11.62 -28.68
N GLN A 226 -25.54 -10.85 -28.75
CA GLN A 226 -26.58 -10.85 -27.74
C GLN A 226 -27.87 -11.45 -28.31
N LYS A 227 -28.57 -12.23 -27.50
CA LYS A 227 -29.86 -12.80 -27.87
C LYS A 227 -30.95 -11.75 -27.68
N GLN A 228 -31.61 -11.35 -28.76
CA GLN A 228 -32.77 -10.47 -28.79
C GLN A 228 -33.95 -11.27 -29.33
N ASN A 229 -34.96 -11.57 -28.49
CA ASN A 229 -36.04 -12.52 -28.82
C ASN A 229 -35.45 -13.88 -29.22
N ASN A 230 -35.64 -14.30 -30.48
CA ASN A 230 -35.08 -15.55 -31.02
C ASN A 230 -33.93 -15.37 -31.99
N GLN A 231 -33.39 -14.13 -32.08
CA GLN A 231 -32.25 -13.80 -32.99
C GLN A 231 -31.04 -13.38 -32.16
N PHE A 232 -29.85 -13.63 -32.71
CA PHE A 232 -28.60 -13.12 -32.19
C PHE A 232 -28.15 -11.92 -33.02
N VAL A 233 -27.85 -10.84 -32.36
CA VAL A 233 -27.39 -9.56 -32.91
C VAL A 233 -26.00 -9.27 -32.42
N ALA A 234 -25.08 -8.85 -33.31
CA ALA A 234 -23.74 -8.42 -32.92
C ALA A 234 -23.82 -7.23 -31.96
N ILE A 235 -23.05 -7.27 -30.89
CA ILE A 235 -23.06 -6.22 -29.87
C ILE A 235 -22.39 -4.94 -30.37
N ASN A 236 -21.23 -5.09 -31.02
CA ASN A 236 -20.49 -3.93 -31.55
C ASN A 236 -19.62 -4.35 -32.75
N PRO A 237 -19.61 -3.57 -33.84
CA PRO A 237 -18.79 -3.86 -35.03
C PRO A 237 -17.28 -3.95 -34.74
N VAL A 238 -16.76 -3.25 -33.71
CA VAL A 238 -15.34 -3.30 -33.34
C VAL A 238 -14.91 -4.69 -32.88
N LEU A 239 -15.84 -5.47 -32.32
CA LEU A 239 -15.59 -6.86 -31.92
C LEU A 239 -15.71 -7.86 -33.04
N ASN A 240 -16.20 -7.46 -34.23
CA ASN A 240 -16.35 -8.37 -35.35
C ASN A 240 -14.98 -8.93 -35.76
N ASN A 241 -14.91 -10.24 -35.88
CA ASN A 241 -13.68 -11.02 -36.13
C ASN A 241 -12.66 -11.04 -34.97
N GLU A 242 -13.01 -10.57 -33.76
CA GLU A 242 -12.22 -10.78 -32.55
C GLU A 242 -12.72 -12.03 -31.84
N SER A 243 -11.80 -12.89 -31.42
CA SER A 243 -12.15 -14.09 -30.65
C SER A 243 -12.39 -13.71 -29.18
N ILE A 244 -13.61 -13.90 -28.71
CA ILE A 244 -14.03 -13.52 -27.34
C ILE A 244 -13.90 -14.74 -26.42
N ALA A 245 -12.91 -14.72 -25.53
CA ALA A 245 -12.59 -15.83 -24.63
C ALA A 245 -13.28 -15.73 -23.25
N SER A 246 -13.58 -14.52 -22.79
CA SER A 246 -14.27 -14.30 -21.50
C SER A 246 -15.22 -13.11 -21.57
N LEU A 247 -16.29 -13.18 -20.78
CA LEU A 247 -17.35 -12.18 -20.69
C LEU A 247 -17.63 -11.89 -19.22
N LEU A 248 -17.95 -10.62 -18.91
CA LEU A 248 -18.38 -10.20 -17.59
C LEU A 248 -19.39 -9.03 -17.75
N GLU A 249 -20.44 -9.01 -16.96
CA GLU A 249 -21.27 -7.84 -16.68
C GLU A 249 -20.88 -7.36 -15.27
N ASP A 250 -20.54 -6.10 -15.14
CA ASP A 250 -20.23 -5.54 -13.85
C ASP A 250 -21.48 -5.01 -13.14
N ALA A 251 -21.32 -4.63 -11.86
CA ALA A 251 -22.42 -4.15 -11.03
C ALA A 251 -23.03 -2.80 -11.51
N GLN A 252 -22.41 -2.15 -12.49
CA GLN A 252 -22.93 -0.96 -13.16
C GLN A 252 -23.69 -1.29 -14.44
N GLY A 253 -23.72 -2.59 -14.83
CA GLY A 253 -24.31 -3.07 -16.08
C GLY A 253 -23.41 -2.87 -17.30
N ASP A 254 -22.13 -2.52 -17.10
CA ASP A 254 -21.17 -2.41 -18.19
C ASP A 254 -20.72 -3.81 -18.61
N LEU A 255 -20.58 -4.02 -19.93
CA LEU A 255 -20.16 -5.30 -20.50
C LEU A 255 -18.67 -5.30 -20.80
N TRP A 256 -17.99 -6.34 -20.30
CA TRP A 256 -16.57 -6.55 -20.49
C TRP A 256 -16.31 -7.76 -21.38
N PHE A 257 -15.42 -7.60 -22.34
CA PHE A 257 -15.08 -8.60 -23.35
C PHE A 257 -13.59 -8.87 -23.31
N GLY A 258 -13.20 -10.05 -22.83
CA GLY A 258 -11.81 -10.51 -22.88
C GLY A 258 -11.53 -11.23 -24.20
N THR A 259 -10.56 -10.72 -24.95
CA THR A 259 -10.20 -11.26 -26.27
C THR A 259 -8.93 -12.12 -26.22
N ILE A 260 -8.68 -12.85 -27.30
CA ILE A 260 -7.46 -13.65 -27.42
C ILE A 260 -6.25 -12.78 -27.81
N ASN A 261 -6.44 -11.68 -28.55
CA ASN A 261 -5.31 -10.96 -29.16
C ASN A 261 -5.33 -9.44 -28.95
N LYS A 262 -6.45 -8.86 -28.46
CA LYS A 262 -6.67 -7.40 -28.38
C LYS A 262 -6.86 -6.87 -26.96
N GLY A 263 -6.61 -7.71 -25.95
CA GLY A 263 -6.83 -7.30 -24.55
C GLY A 263 -8.31 -7.32 -24.14
N VAL A 264 -8.69 -6.36 -23.33
CA VAL A 264 -10.03 -6.23 -22.75
C VAL A 264 -10.75 -5.05 -23.39
N PHE A 265 -11.99 -5.27 -23.79
CA PHE A 265 -12.91 -4.19 -24.17
C PHE A 265 -13.99 -4.00 -23.12
N ARG A 266 -14.45 -2.77 -22.93
CA ARG A 266 -15.59 -2.41 -22.11
C ARG A 266 -16.61 -1.63 -22.94
N LEU A 267 -17.88 -2.02 -22.86
CA LEU A 267 -19.01 -1.25 -23.37
C LEU A 267 -19.75 -0.64 -22.17
N SER A 268 -19.73 0.66 -22.09
CA SER A 268 -20.35 1.45 -21.01
C SER A 268 -21.14 2.64 -21.58
N SER A 269 -21.69 3.48 -20.70
CA SER A 269 -22.29 4.76 -21.11
C SER A 269 -21.27 5.77 -21.66
N LEU A 270 -19.97 5.58 -21.39
CA LEU A 270 -18.89 6.38 -21.98
C LEU A 270 -18.56 5.94 -23.42
N GLY A 271 -19.15 4.83 -23.87
CA GLY A 271 -18.90 4.25 -25.18
C GLY A 271 -18.14 2.93 -25.10
N PHE A 272 -17.40 2.64 -26.15
CA PHE A 272 -16.63 1.41 -26.30
C PHE A 272 -15.13 1.70 -26.13
N GLU A 273 -14.54 1.17 -25.08
CA GLU A 273 -13.14 1.39 -24.71
C GLU A 273 -12.34 0.11 -24.80
N ASN A 274 -11.04 0.22 -25.00
CA ASN A 274 -10.10 -0.92 -25.06
C ASN A 274 -8.93 -0.68 -24.09
N LEU A 275 -8.46 -1.75 -23.48
CA LEU A 275 -7.23 -1.82 -22.69
C LEU A 275 -6.38 -2.98 -23.19
N ALA A 276 -5.17 -2.68 -23.63
CA ALA A 276 -4.24 -3.62 -24.22
C ALA A 276 -2.86 -3.63 -23.54
N ALA A 277 -1.93 -4.41 -24.05
CA ALA A 277 -0.58 -4.49 -23.49
C ALA A 277 0.15 -3.14 -23.55
N ASP A 278 -0.10 -2.33 -24.55
CA ASP A 278 0.47 -0.99 -24.68
C ASP A 278 -0.04 -0.03 -23.58
N ASP A 279 -1.19 -0.35 -22.98
CA ASP A 279 -1.80 0.40 -21.86
C ASP A 279 -1.43 -0.18 -20.49
N GLY A 280 -0.49 -1.15 -20.43
CA GLY A 280 0.00 -1.74 -19.18
C GLY A 280 -0.60 -3.11 -18.82
N LEU A 281 -1.48 -3.68 -19.64
CA LEU A 281 -1.97 -5.04 -19.45
C LEU A 281 -0.81 -6.05 -19.63
N PRO A 282 -0.64 -7.06 -18.77
CA PRO A 282 0.49 -8.01 -18.90
C PRO A 282 0.55 -8.76 -20.22
N ASN A 283 -0.61 -9.02 -20.81
CA ASN A 283 -0.73 -9.72 -22.09
C ASN A 283 -2.11 -9.47 -22.70
N ASN A 284 -2.17 -9.40 -24.04
CA ASN A 284 -3.42 -9.22 -24.78
C ASN A 284 -4.34 -10.45 -24.79
N ARG A 285 -3.84 -11.62 -24.39
CA ARG A 285 -4.65 -12.83 -24.28
C ARG A 285 -5.31 -12.91 -22.92
N ILE A 286 -6.62 -12.70 -22.89
CA ILE A 286 -7.44 -12.74 -21.70
C ILE A 286 -8.03 -14.13 -21.52
N LEU A 287 -7.86 -14.69 -20.34
CA LEU A 287 -8.33 -16.02 -19.99
C LEU A 287 -9.54 -16.01 -19.07
N SER A 288 -9.60 -15.03 -18.17
CA SER A 288 -10.68 -14.91 -17.19
C SER A 288 -10.93 -13.47 -16.78
N LEU A 289 -12.18 -13.16 -16.44
CA LEU A 289 -12.65 -11.87 -15.91
C LEU A 289 -13.47 -12.12 -14.66
N LEU A 290 -13.33 -11.24 -13.67
CA LEU A 290 -14.12 -11.25 -12.45
C LEU A 290 -14.29 -9.82 -11.94
N GLN A 291 -15.49 -9.46 -11.48
CA GLN A 291 -15.65 -8.33 -10.58
C GLN A 291 -15.77 -8.83 -9.14
N ASP A 292 -14.95 -8.28 -8.23
CA ASP A 292 -15.06 -8.59 -6.82
C ASP A 292 -16.16 -7.76 -6.11
N ARG A 293 -16.43 -8.08 -4.86
CA ARG A 293 -17.47 -7.38 -4.07
C ARG A 293 -17.12 -5.91 -3.77
N GLU A 294 -15.84 -5.54 -3.90
CA GLU A 294 -15.38 -4.16 -3.79
C GLU A 294 -15.40 -3.42 -5.13
N LYS A 295 -15.97 -4.06 -6.17
CA LYS A 295 -16.12 -3.58 -7.55
C LYS A 295 -14.82 -3.48 -8.34
N SER A 296 -13.72 -4.08 -7.86
CA SER A 296 -12.51 -4.18 -8.67
C SER A 296 -12.70 -5.22 -9.79
N ILE A 297 -12.16 -4.94 -10.96
CA ILE A 297 -12.16 -5.87 -12.10
C ILE A 297 -10.82 -6.61 -12.12
N TRP A 298 -10.89 -7.91 -12.01
CA TRP A 298 -9.75 -8.81 -12.12
C TRP A 298 -9.67 -9.41 -13.50
N VAL A 299 -8.51 -9.33 -14.11
CA VAL A 299 -8.22 -9.81 -15.46
C VAL A 299 -7.12 -10.86 -15.39
N GLY A 300 -7.48 -12.10 -15.62
CA GLY A 300 -6.52 -13.19 -15.77
C GLY A 300 -5.99 -13.25 -17.18
N THR A 301 -4.67 -13.10 -17.34
CA THR A 301 -4.00 -13.14 -18.65
C THR A 301 -3.06 -14.34 -18.74
N ASN A 302 -2.44 -14.51 -19.92
CA ASN A 302 -1.41 -15.53 -20.11
C ASN A 302 -0.02 -15.15 -19.55
N ALA A 303 0.14 -13.92 -19.01
CA ALA A 303 1.41 -13.41 -18.49
C ALA A 303 1.29 -12.78 -17.07
N GLY A 304 0.19 -13.00 -16.39
CA GLY A 304 -0.04 -12.52 -15.03
C GLY A 304 -1.48 -12.21 -14.73
N LEU A 305 -1.72 -11.90 -13.46
CA LEU A 305 -2.99 -11.39 -12.97
C LEU A 305 -2.94 -9.86 -12.97
N PHE A 306 -3.98 -9.25 -13.48
CA PHE A 306 -4.11 -7.79 -13.54
C PHE A 306 -5.40 -7.37 -12.84
N ARG A 307 -5.39 -6.22 -12.20
CA ARG A 307 -6.55 -5.65 -11.52
C ARG A 307 -6.75 -4.19 -11.90
N LEU A 308 -7.98 -3.85 -12.16
CA LEU A 308 -8.49 -2.49 -12.29
C LEU A 308 -9.32 -2.18 -11.04
N ARG A 309 -9.00 -1.12 -10.32
CA ARG A 309 -9.82 -0.67 -9.21
C ARG A 309 -10.02 0.83 -9.20
N GLU A 310 -11.13 1.26 -8.68
CA GLU A 310 -11.31 2.66 -8.35
C GLU A 310 -10.34 3.03 -7.24
N ALA A 311 -9.64 4.14 -7.40
CA ALA A 311 -8.73 4.67 -6.41
C ALA A 311 -9.19 6.05 -5.94
N PRO A 312 -8.81 6.45 -4.70
CA PRO A 312 -9.02 7.80 -4.20
C PRO A 312 -8.44 8.88 -5.10
N PHE A 313 -7.34 8.57 -5.77
CA PHE A 313 -6.69 9.47 -6.71
C PHE A 313 -6.77 8.94 -8.15
N THR A 314 -7.04 9.84 -9.08
CA THR A 314 -6.82 9.66 -10.52
C THR A 314 -5.65 10.53 -10.95
N ASN A 315 -5.12 10.31 -12.18
CA ASN A 315 -3.93 11.02 -12.60
C ASN A 315 -4.02 11.48 -14.07
N TRP A 316 -3.36 12.59 -14.34
CA TRP A 316 -2.91 12.94 -15.69
C TRP A 316 -1.39 12.77 -15.77
N SER A 317 -0.91 12.16 -16.84
CA SER A 317 0.50 11.86 -17.08
C SER A 317 0.87 12.06 -18.55
N GLU A 318 2.14 11.91 -18.90
CA GLU A 318 2.62 11.96 -20.27
C GLU A 318 1.93 10.90 -21.15
N SER A 319 1.68 9.71 -20.62
CA SER A 319 0.92 8.67 -21.32
C SER A 319 -0.52 9.08 -21.67
N ARG A 320 -1.05 10.08 -21.01
CA ARG A 320 -2.37 10.70 -21.27
C ARG A 320 -2.27 12.05 -21.98
N GLY A 321 -1.10 12.40 -22.51
CA GLY A 321 -0.87 13.58 -23.35
C GLY A 321 -0.31 14.81 -22.63
N LEU A 322 0.05 14.75 -21.33
CA LEU A 322 0.80 15.85 -20.72
C LEU A 322 2.15 16.03 -21.42
N ALA A 323 2.63 17.25 -21.44
CA ALA A 323 3.91 17.60 -22.04
C ALA A 323 5.10 16.91 -21.33
N SER A 324 4.96 16.58 -20.05
CA SER A 324 5.93 15.82 -19.24
C SER A 324 5.29 15.30 -17.97
N ASP A 325 5.79 14.18 -17.48
CA ASP A 325 5.40 13.60 -16.18
C ASP A 325 5.86 14.44 -15.00
N TYR A 326 6.96 15.19 -15.12
CA TYR A 326 7.42 16.02 -14.01
C TYR A 326 6.65 17.34 -13.98
N VAL A 327 5.49 17.31 -13.30
CA VAL A 327 4.61 18.48 -13.16
C VAL A 327 5.08 19.34 -11.99
N ARG A 328 5.18 20.64 -12.22
CA ARG A 328 5.70 21.60 -11.23
C ARG A 328 4.60 22.45 -10.61
N THR A 329 3.64 22.88 -11.41
CA THR A 329 2.61 23.83 -10.99
C THR A 329 1.27 23.50 -11.63
N VAL A 330 0.18 23.80 -10.95
CA VAL A 330 -1.20 23.66 -11.42
C VAL A 330 -1.99 24.91 -11.08
N LEU A 331 -2.90 25.34 -11.96
CA LEU A 331 -3.75 26.52 -11.76
C LEU A 331 -5.21 26.16 -12.11
N SER A 332 -6.11 26.41 -11.16
CA SER A 332 -7.55 26.41 -11.42
C SER A 332 -7.96 27.80 -11.92
N HIS A 333 -8.31 27.88 -13.18
CA HIS A 333 -8.65 29.12 -13.86
C HIS A 333 -10.13 29.47 -13.66
N SER A 334 -10.45 30.76 -13.67
CA SER A 334 -11.82 31.30 -13.44
C SER A 334 -12.84 30.80 -14.47
N ASP A 335 -12.41 30.41 -15.68
CA ASP A 335 -13.29 29.85 -16.74
C ASP A 335 -13.64 28.38 -16.52
N GLY A 336 -13.14 27.77 -15.43
CA GLY A 336 -13.32 26.37 -15.13
C GLY A 336 -12.31 25.42 -15.82
N SER A 337 -11.32 25.95 -16.55
CA SER A 337 -10.21 25.14 -17.08
C SER A 337 -9.10 24.98 -16.05
N LEU A 338 -8.33 23.92 -16.21
CA LEU A 338 -7.13 23.64 -15.43
C LEU A 338 -5.90 23.83 -16.30
N TRP A 339 -4.88 24.44 -15.73
CA TRP A 339 -3.61 24.65 -16.39
C TRP A 339 -2.51 23.90 -15.64
N VAL A 340 -1.67 23.18 -16.38
CA VAL A 340 -0.65 22.30 -15.84
C VAL A 340 0.69 22.69 -16.43
N GLY A 341 1.57 23.21 -15.57
CA GLY A 341 2.93 23.55 -15.91
C GLY A 341 3.89 22.41 -15.53
N SER A 342 4.62 21.92 -16.52
CA SER A 342 5.56 20.81 -16.35
C SER A 342 7.01 21.21 -16.66
N SER A 343 7.93 20.28 -16.51
CA SER A 343 9.32 20.49 -16.91
C SER A 343 9.51 20.71 -18.41
N ASN A 344 8.53 20.39 -19.22
CA ASN A 344 8.65 20.36 -20.68
C ASN A 344 7.48 21.05 -21.43
N GLY A 345 6.68 21.87 -20.75
CA GLY A 345 5.60 22.58 -21.40
C GLY A 345 4.43 22.96 -20.50
N LEU A 346 3.42 23.53 -21.14
CA LEU A 346 2.18 23.98 -20.54
C LEU A 346 1.00 23.25 -21.21
N ASN A 347 0.14 22.69 -20.40
CA ASN A 347 -1.10 22.05 -20.83
C ASN A 347 -2.31 22.81 -20.29
N ARG A 348 -3.41 22.83 -21.05
CA ARG A 348 -4.74 23.24 -20.62
C ARG A 348 -5.68 22.05 -20.68
N ILE A 349 -6.42 21.84 -19.62
CA ILE A 349 -7.46 20.81 -19.55
C ILE A 349 -8.81 21.51 -19.40
N GLU A 350 -9.70 21.27 -20.33
CA GLU A 350 -11.03 21.85 -20.37
C GLU A 350 -12.05 20.79 -20.77
N ASN A 351 -13.07 20.55 -19.95
CA ASN A 351 -14.10 19.54 -20.18
C ASN A 351 -13.49 18.13 -20.49
N GLY A 352 -12.42 17.75 -19.77
CA GLY A 352 -11.72 16.47 -19.98
C GLY A 352 -10.86 16.41 -21.25
N LYS A 353 -10.77 17.48 -22.01
CA LYS A 353 -9.91 17.57 -23.20
C LYS A 353 -8.61 18.29 -22.87
N LEU A 354 -7.51 17.63 -23.12
CA LEU A 354 -6.17 18.18 -22.95
C LEU A 354 -5.69 18.86 -24.24
N THR A 355 -5.09 20.04 -24.09
CA THR A 355 -4.43 20.79 -25.16
C THR A 355 -3.05 21.22 -24.70
N THR A 356 -2.01 20.89 -25.45
CA THR A 356 -0.65 21.35 -25.19
C THR A 356 -0.42 22.68 -25.90
N LEU A 357 0.10 23.67 -25.15
CA LEU A 357 0.39 24.99 -25.70
C LEU A 357 1.84 25.05 -26.19
N THR A 358 2.07 25.75 -27.29
CA THR A 358 3.38 25.96 -27.90
C THR A 358 3.85 27.39 -27.70
N GLN A 359 5.18 27.58 -27.66
CA GLN A 359 5.78 28.90 -27.71
C GLN A 359 5.65 29.52 -29.12
N ALA A 360 5.40 30.83 -29.18
CA ALA A 360 5.22 31.54 -30.43
C ALA A 360 6.53 31.66 -31.24
N TYR A 361 7.68 31.72 -30.58
CA TYR A 361 8.97 32.07 -31.20
C TYR A 361 10.09 31.02 -30.98
N GLU A 362 9.96 30.11 -30.04
CA GLU A 362 10.98 29.11 -29.70
C GLU A 362 10.41 27.71 -29.73
N LYS A 363 11.25 26.74 -30.13
CA LYS A 363 10.86 25.31 -30.18
C LYS A 363 11.40 24.54 -29.00
N ASP A 364 12.23 25.16 -28.16
CA ASP A 364 12.85 24.49 -27.03
C ASP A 364 11.84 24.21 -25.92
N PRO A 365 12.02 23.12 -25.18
CA PRO A 365 11.16 22.74 -24.08
C PRO A 365 11.07 23.83 -23.01
N LEU A 366 9.87 24.23 -22.61
CA LEU A 366 9.63 25.24 -21.61
C LEU A 366 9.36 24.62 -20.24
N SER A 367 10.28 24.80 -19.30
CA SER A 367 10.04 24.37 -17.90
C SER A 367 9.27 25.46 -17.15
N VAL A 368 7.98 25.20 -16.88
CA VAL A 368 7.06 26.10 -16.19
C VAL A 368 7.10 25.86 -14.68
N LEU A 369 7.47 26.91 -13.91
CA LEU A 369 7.61 26.82 -12.45
C LEU A 369 6.42 27.41 -11.70
N SER A 370 5.75 28.43 -12.26
CA SER A 370 4.63 29.07 -11.61
C SER A 370 3.57 29.50 -12.61
N LEU A 371 2.32 29.58 -12.14
CA LEU A 371 1.16 29.99 -12.91
C LEU A 371 0.31 30.94 -12.08
N THR A 372 -0.24 32.00 -12.72
CA THR A 372 -1.24 32.85 -12.11
C THR A 372 -2.20 33.38 -13.18
N GLU A 373 -3.36 33.85 -12.75
CA GLU A 373 -4.38 34.47 -13.59
C GLU A 373 -4.47 35.98 -13.27
N ASP A 374 -4.55 36.80 -14.29
CA ASP A 374 -4.87 38.24 -14.11
C ASP A 374 -6.39 38.45 -14.02
N LYS A 375 -6.81 39.66 -13.63
CA LYS A 375 -8.25 40.02 -13.48
C LYS A 375 -9.07 39.90 -14.77
N GLN A 376 -8.43 39.84 -15.91
CA GLN A 376 -9.06 39.68 -17.22
C GLN A 376 -9.09 38.23 -17.71
N GLY A 377 -8.64 37.26 -16.88
CA GLY A 377 -8.54 35.86 -17.25
C GLY A 377 -7.29 35.54 -18.08
N GLY A 378 -6.29 36.39 -18.10
CA GLY A 378 -5.03 36.14 -18.78
C GLY A 378 -4.11 35.24 -17.93
N VAL A 379 -3.58 34.18 -18.54
CA VAL A 379 -2.67 33.26 -17.84
C VAL A 379 -1.21 33.70 -17.98
N TRP A 380 -0.56 33.90 -16.87
CA TRP A 380 0.85 34.23 -16.74
C TRP A 380 1.65 33.08 -16.19
N LEU A 381 2.86 32.91 -16.67
CA LEU A 381 3.71 31.82 -16.26
C LEU A 381 5.13 32.28 -15.98
N GLY A 382 5.66 31.82 -14.87
CA GLY A 382 7.06 31.89 -14.53
C GLY A 382 7.79 30.61 -15.00
N THR A 383 8.97 30.77 -15.55
CA THR A 383 9.74 29.69 -16.14
C THR A 383 11.10 29.51 -15.47
N TYR A 384 11.75 28.39 -15.73
CA TYR A 384 13.08 28.14 -15.18
C TYR A 384 14.20 28.95 -15.86
N THR A 385 14.11 29.13 -17.19
CA THR A 385 15.18 29.77 -17.97
C THR A 385 14.76 30.97 -18.80
N ALA A 386 13.45 31.07 -19.11
CA ALA A 386 12.96 32.08 -20.07
C ALA A 386 12.35 33.33 -19.40
N GLY A 387 12.27 33.38 -18.07
CA GLY A 387 11.67 34.49 -17.34
C GLY A 387 10.17 34.39 -17.22
N LEU A 388 9.49 35.52 -17.24
CA LEU A 388 8.04 35.68 -17.18
C LEU A 388 7.46 35.64 -18.58
N MET A 389 6.41 34.82 -18.77
CA MET A 389 5.69 34.71 -20.05
C MET A 389 4.18 34.84 -19.83
N LYS A 390 3.44 35.05 -20.91
CA LYS A 390 1.97 35.15 -20.90
C LYS A 390 1.37 34.36 -22.06
N VAL A 391 0.20 33.77 -21.83
CA VAL A 391 -0.58 33.15 -22.88
C VAL A 391 -1.44 34.18 -23.57
N VAL A 392 -1.33 34.27 -24.89
CA VAL A 392 -2.14 35.14 -25.76
C VAL A 392 -2.62 34.33 -26.95
N ASN A 393 -3.92 34.27 -27.17
CA ASN A 393 -4.55 33.55 -28.30
C ASN A 393 -4.06 32.07 -28.41
N GLY A 394 -3.89 31.38 -27.28
CA GLY A 394 -3.49 29.97 -27.23
C GLY A 394 -2.02 29.72 -27.52
N GLN A 395 -1.19 30.74 -27.56
CA GLN A 395 0.27 30.63 -27.68
C GLN A 395 0.98 31.33 -26.53
N ILE A 396 2.20 30.92 -26.22
CA ILE A 396 3.00 31.46 -25.12
C ILE A 396 3.97 32.50 -25.65
N TYR A 397 3.96 33.69 -25.09
CA TYR A 397 4.79 34.84 -25.47
C TYR A 397 5.67 35.29 -24.31
N PRO A 398 6.92 35.69 -24.56
CA PRO A 398 7.79 36.26 -23.55
C PRO A 398 7.34 37.68 -23.17
N VAL A 399 7.41 37.98 -21.87
CA VAL A 399 7.03 39.32 -21.34
C VAL A 399 8.27 39.99 -20.72
N LYS A 400 8.89 39.36 -19.73
CA LYS A 400 10.07 39.89 -19.04
C LYS A 400 11.08 38.79 -18.73
N ASN A 401 12.34 39.16 -18.79
CA ASN A 401 13.47 38.30 -18.40
C ASN A 401 14.58 39.14 -17.77
N ARG A 402 15.73 38.55 -17.48
CA ARG A 402 16.85 39.23 -16.88
C ARG A 402 17.40 40.41 -17.72
N ASN A 403 17.23 40.35 -19.03
CA ASN A 403 17.71 41.40 -19.94
C ASN A 403 16.82 42.64 -19.98
N ASN A 404 15.56 42.53 -19.53
CA ASN A 404 14.58 43.61 -19.60
C ASN A 404 13.84 43.87 -18.28
N GLY A 405 14.45 43.54 -17.11
CA GLY A 405 13.95 44.03 -15.83
C GLY A 405 13.58 42.99 -14.79
N LEU A 406 14.07 41.74 -14.89
CA LEU A 406 14.00 40.76 -13.79
C LEU A 406 15.36 40.57 -13.16
N ASN A 407 15.41 40.22 -11.87
CA ASN A 407 16.63 39.85 -11.16
C ASN A 407 17.20 38.52 -11.67
N SER A 408 16.32 37.59 -12.09
CA SER A 408 16.70 36.27 -12.63
C SER A 408 15.65 35.81 -13.66
N ASN A 409 16.07 34.90 -14.57
CA ASN A 409 15.17 34.22 -15.48
C ASN A 409 14.39 33.08 -14.80
N GLU A 410 14.86 32.63 -13.65
CA GLU A 410 14.18 31.59 -12.87
C GLU A 410 13.05 32.23 -12.05
N VAL A 411 11.83 32.18 -12.56
CA VAL A 411 10.62 32.76 -11.95
C VAL A 411 9.82 31.66 -11.27
N ARG A 412 9.80 31.65 -9.93
CA ARG A 412 9.22 30.60 -9.10
C ARG A 412 7.84 30.90 -8.53
N ALA A 413 7.53 32.17 -8.39
CA ALA A 413 6.23 32.63 -7.91
C ALA A 413 5.79 33.88 -8.66
N VAL A 414 4.53 33.92 -9.04
CA VAL A 414 3.89 35.06 -9.71
C VAL A 414 2.55 35.31 -9.02
N LEU A 415 2.28 36.56 -8.66
CA LEU A 415 1.05 36.95 -7.96
C LEU A 415 0.58 38.31 -8.43
N PHE A 416 -0.71 38.45 -8.72
CA PHE A 416 -1.39 39.76 -8.80
C PHE A 416 -1.98 40.07 -7.44
N ASP A 417 -1.63 41.21 -6.85
CA ASP A 417 -2.23 41.67 -5.60
C ASP A 417 -3.60 42.32 -5.83
N LYS A 418 -4.31 42.65 -4.74
CA LYS A 418 -5.63 43.28 -4.80
C LYS A 418 -5.61 44.66 -5.51
N ALA A 419 -4.45 45.34 -5.51
CA ALA A 419 -4.21 46.62 -6.19
C ALA A 419 -3.78 46.48 -7.66
N ASP A 420 -3.74 45.22 -8.18
CA ASP A 420 -3.35 44.87 -9.54
C ASP A 420 -1.84 45.06 -9.84
N ASN A 421 -1.00 45.11 -8.78
CA ASN A 421 0.44 45.02 -9.00
C ASN A 421 0.81 43.56 -9.27
N LEU A 422 1.71 43.35 -10.22
CA LEU A 422 2.27 42.05 -10.53
C LEU A 422 3.58 41.86 -9.74
N TRP A 423 3.54 40.89 -8.86
CA TRP A 423 4.71 40.48 -8.06
C TRP A 423 5.34 39.22 -8.64
N ILE A 424 6.66 39.26 -8.85
CA ILE A 424 7.41 38.22 -9.52
C ILE A 424 8.55 37.80 -8.61
N GLY A 425 8.43 36.62 -8.01
CA GLY A 425 9.46 36.00 -7.20
C GLY A 425 10.43 35.19 -8.06
N THR A 426 11.69 35.54 -7.99
CA THR A 426 12.76 34.89 -8.77
C THR A 426 13.82 34.22 -7.86
N ALA A 427 14.76 33.50 -8.47
CA ALA A 427 15.92 32.97 -7.76
C ALA A 427 16.94 34.06 -7.36
N GLY A 428 16.74 35.32 -7.76
CA GLY A 428 17.65 36.44 -7.48
C GLY A 428 16.94 37.67 -6.91
N GLY A 429 15.77 37.52 -6.30
CA GLY A 429 15.02 38.61 -5.67
C GLY A 429 13.57 38.69 -6.12
N LEU A 430 12.88 39.71 -5.62
CA LEU A 430 11.50 40.01 -5.88
C LEU A 430 11.36 41.22 -6.81
N THR A 431 10.49 41.10 -7.79
CA THR A 431 10.17 42.21 -8.73
C THR A 431 8.70 42.58 -8.58
N LYS A 432 8.40 43.86 -8.46
CA LYS A 432 7.06 44.41 -8.52
C LYS A 432 6.87 45.21 -9.81
N ILE A 433 5.75 45.03 -10.48
CA ILE A 433 5.33 45.81 -11.62
C ILE A 433 3.94 46.41 -11.29
N ASP A 434 3.84 47.73 -11.26
CA ASP A 434 2.57 48.40 -11.01
C ASP A 434 1.66 48.39 -12.25
N PRO A 435 0.37 48.77 -12.12
CA PRO A 435 -0.54 48.88 -13.27
C PRO A 435 -0.10 49.87 -14.35
N ALA A 436 0.77 50.84 -14.01
CA ALA A 436 1.36 51.77 -14.97
C ALA A 436 2.59 51.22 -15.70
N GLY A 437 3.03 49.99 -15.33
CA GLY A 437 4.19 49.30 -15.92
C GLY A 437 5.53 49.66 -15.29
N GLN A 438 5.53 50.45 -14.20
CA GLN A 438 6.77 50.76 -13.47
C GLN A 438 7.28 49.53 -12.73
N THR A 439 8.59 49.29 -12.76
CA THR A 439 9.24 48.12 -12.18
C THR A 439 10.07 48.55 -10.98
N GLU A 440 9.81 47.90 -9.85
CA GLU A 440 10.63 48.01 -8.63
C GLU A 440 11.27 46.65 -8.36
N LEU A 441 12.54 46.63 -8.02
CA LEU A 441 13.34 45.41 -7.71
C LEU A 441 13.68 45.40 -6.24
N PHE A 442 13.59 44.23 -5.57
CA PHE A 442 13.87 44.05 -4.17
C PHE A 442 14.79 42.85 -3.97
N THR A 443 15.82 43.05 -3.15
CA THR A 443 16.79 42.05 -2.77
C THR A 443 17.05 42.09 -1.28
N THR A 444 18.02 41.33 -0.80
CA THR A 444 18.48 41.37 0.60
C THR A 444 18.99 42.75 0.99
N GLU A 445 19.46 43.56 0.04
CA GLU A 445 19.87 44.98 0.29
C GLU A 445 18.67 45.86 0.66
N ASP A 446 17.46 45.48 0.21
CA ASP A 446 16.21 46.21 0.47
C ASP A 446 15.47 45.68 1.70
N GLY A 447 16.01 44.69 2.41
CA GLY A 447 15.50 44.13 3.63
C GLY A 447 14.74 42.79 3.47
N LEU A 448 14.76 42.18 2.27
CA LEU A 448 14.38 40.78 2.14
C LEU A 448 15.34 39.90 2.96
N ILE A 449 14.79 38.86 3.59
CA ILE A 449 15.62 37.89 4.32
C ILE A 449 16.47 37.00 3.40
N GLY A 450 16.05 36.84 2.14
CA GLY A 450 16.75 36.05 1.14
C GLY A 450 16.24 36.29 -0.26
N ASP A 451 17.11 36.16 -1.25
CA ASP A 451 16.80 36.47 -2.65
C ASP A 451 16.15 35.31 -3.43
N PHE A 452 16.21 34.09 -2.89
CA PHE A 452 15.58 32.92 -3.50
C PHE A 452 14.11 32.82 -3.09
N ILE A 453 13.21 33.37 -3.94
CA ILE A 453 11.79 33.47 -3.63
C ILE A 453 11.09 32.17 -4.06
N MET A 454 10.32 31.55 -3.13
CA MET A 454 9.61 30.30 -3.36
C MET A 454 8.09 30.46 -3.42
N ALA A 455 7.52 31.38 -2.63
CA ALA A 455 6.09 31.56 -2.53
C ALA A 455 5.72 33.01 -2.23
N LEU A 456 4.54 33.43 -2.73
CA LEU A 456 3.97 34.73 -2.51
C LEU A 456 2.49 34.60 -2.14
N VAL A 457 2.03 35.39 -1.19
CA VAL A 457 0.59 35.55 -0.90
C VAL A 457 0.33 36.95 -0.33
N GLU A 458 -0.80 37.56 -0.68
CA GLU A 458 -1.27 38.81 -0.07
C GLU A 458 -2.27 38.48 1.06
N ASP A 459 -2.10 39.12 2.23
CA ASP A 459 -3.08 39.01 3.31
C ASP A 459 -4.23 40.01 3.21
N ASP A 460 -5.20 39.91 4.12
CA ASP A 460 -6.36 40.80 4.12
C ASP A 460 -6.04 42.25 4.49
N HIS A 461 -4.85 42.52 5.00
CA HIS A 461 -4.34 43.86 5.27
C HIS A 461 -3.56 44.44 4.10
N GLY A 462 -3.48 43.73 2.96
CA GLY A 462 -2.70 44.10 1.79
C GLY A 462 -1.19 43.94 1.92
N ARG A 463 -0.72 43.25 2.95
CA ARG A 463 0.70 42.94 3.11
C ARG A 463 1.08 41.71 2.29
N LEU A 464 2.24 41.79 1.63
CA LEU A 464 2.74 40.68 0.84
C LEU A 464 3.66 39.79 1.72
N TRP A 465 3.31 38.51 1.84
CA TRP A 465 4.12 37.48 2.48
C TRP A 465 5.02 36.83 1.43
N VAL A 466 6.30 36.79 1.73
CA VAL A 466 7.34 36.32 0.80
C VAL A 466 8.09 35.15 1.45
N GLY A 467 7.86 33.96 0.98
CA GLY A 467 8.62 32.77 1.36
C GLY A 467 9.92 32.71 0.58
N THR A 468 11.04 32.65 1.30
CA THR A 468 12.38 32.56 0.71
C THR A 468 13.06 31.27 1.12
N GLY A 469 14.21 30.95 0.51
CA GLY A 469 15.03 29.77 0.85
C GLY A 469 15.67 29.80 2.23
N VAL A 470 15.54 30.90 2.96
CA VAL A 470 16.18 31.10 4.28
C VAL A 470 15.25 31.71 5.33
N GLY A 471 13.98 31.96 4.99
CA GLY A 471 13.03 32.55 5.92
C GLY A 471 11.79 33.11 5.24
N VAL A 472 11.01 33.87 6.00
CA VAL A 472 9.80 34.56 5.50
C VAL A 472 9.95 36.05 5.75
N SER A 473 9.72 36.87 4.73
CA SER A 473 9.60 38.31 4.81
C SER A 473 8.15 38.74 4.60
N ILE A 474 7.74 39.81 5.26
CA ILE A 474 6.42 40.43 5.11
C ILE A 474 6.64 41.88 4.63
N TYR A 475 6.21 42.19 3.41
CA TYR A 475 6.26 43.54 2.87
C TYR A 475 4.99 44.29 3.23
N ASP A 476 5.16 45.45 3.83
CA ASP A 476 4.05 46.35 4.14
C ASP A 476 4.02 47.48 3.10
N PRO A 477 2.97 47.56 2.25
CA PRO A 477 2.87 48.59 1.21
C PRO A 477 2.70 50.00 1.76
N ALA A 478 2.21 50.17 2.99
CA ALA A 478 2.04 51.47 3.63
C ALA A 478 3.38 52.09 4.07
N THR A 479 4.29 51.27 4.59
CA THR A 479 5.61 51.70 5.03
C THR A 479 6.70 51.45 3.96
N LYS A 480 6.41 50.63 2.97
CA LYS A 480 7.33 50.13 1.92
C LYS A 480 8.54 49.42 2.50
N GLN A 481 8.37 48.71 3.63
CA GLN A 481 9.44 48.02 4.32
C GLN A 481 9.16 46.52 4.43
N PHE A 482 10.24 45.72 4.48
CA PHE A 482 10.17 44.31 4.79
C PHE A 482 10.36 44.08 6.28
N LYS A 483 9.54 43.23 6.87
CA LYS A 483 9.70 42.69 8.22
C LYS A 483 9.98 41.20 8.12
N THR A 484 11.05 40.73 8.73
CA THR A 484 11.33 39.29 8.84
C THR A 484 10.37 38.64 9.85
N LEU A 485 9.82 37.49 9.49
CA LEU A 485 9.04 36.64 10.38
C LEU A 485 9.99 35.73 11.16
N GLU A 486 10.15 35.98 12.45
CA GLU A 486 10.98 35.16 13.31
C GLU A 486 10.21 33.94 13.81
N PHE A 487 10.64 32.73 13.46
CA PHE A 487 10.08 31.51 14.02
C PHE A 487 10.65 31.27 15.44
N PRO A 488 9.80 30.82 16.39
CA PRO A 488 10.28 30.37 17.70
C PRO A 488 11.35 29.30 17.57
N LYS A 489 12.45 29.43 18.27
CA LYS A 489 13.60 28.49 18.21
C LYS A 489 13.20 27.01 18.41
N GLN A 490 12.21 26.77 19.26
CA GLN A 490 11.67 25.44 19.55
C GLN A 490 10.99 24.76 18.34
N PHE A 491 10.59 25.52 17.32
CA PHE A 491 10.00 24.94 16.11
C PHE A 491 11.06 24.35 15.17
N SER A 492 12.31 24.81 15.29
CA SER A 492 13.42 24.44 14.41
C SER A 492 13.10 24.64 12.92
N THR A 493 12.13 25.50 12.63
CA THR A 493 11.66 25.85 11.28
C THR A 493 12.56 26.93 10.72
N GLU A 494 12.96 26.76 9.47
CA GLU A 494 13.85 27.71 8.80
C GLU A 494 13.11 28.52 7.73
N TYR A 495 12.22 27.91 6.94
CA TYR A 495 11.56 28.54 5.83
C TYR A 495 10.19 27.93 5.50
N ALA A 496 9.39 28.65 4.71
CA ALA A 496 8.08 28.21 4.26
C ALA A 496 8.04 28.04 2.73
N PHE A 497 7.47 26.94 2.27
CA PHE A 497 7.26 26.62 0.85
C PHE A 497 5.97 27.18 0.30
N GLY A 498 4.95 27.35 1.12
CA GLY A 498 3.63 27.79 0.71
C GLY A 498 2.84 28.42 1.84
N PHE A 499 1.84 29.17 1.48
CA PHE A 499 0.97 29.92 2.39
C PHE A 499 -0.49 29.63 2.08
N TYR A 500 -1.32 29.68 3.11
CA TYR A 500 -2.77 29.65 2.97
C TYR A 500 -3.40 30.60 3.99
N LEU A 501 -4.15 31.59 3.51
CA LEU A 501 -4.84 32.56 4.35
C LEU A 501 -6.24 32.06 4.72
N ASP A 502 -6.55 32.00 6.00
CA ASP A 502 -7.82 31.56 6.57
C ASP A 502 -8.32 32.63 7.57
N GLY A 503 -8.98 33.64 7.07
CA GLY A 503 -9.39 34.82 7.82
C GLY A 503 -8.20 35.51 8.50
N ASP A 504 -8.20 35.57 9.83
CA ASP A 504 -7.09 36.16 10.63
C ASP A 504 -5.94 35.19 10.92
N LYS A 505 -5.88 34.06 10.23
CA LYS A 505 -4.83 33.04 10.37
C LYS A 505 -4.07 32.86 9.06
N MET A 506 -2.76 32.88 9.13
CA MET A 506 -1.88 32.44 8.05
C MET A 506 -1.35 31.05 8.39
N TRP A 507 -1.62 30.09 7.51
CA TRP A 507 -1.05 28.75 7.57
C TRP A 507 0.19 28.70 6.67
N LEU A 508 1.31 28.23 7.22
CA LEU A 508 2.59 28.13 6.53
C LEU A 508 2.98 26.68 6.42
N ALA A 509 3.13 26.20 5.19
CA ALA A 509 3.73 24.89 4.89
C ALA A 509 5.25 25.03 4.98
N THR A 510 5.88 24.37 5.93
CA THR A 510 7.29 24.56 6.27
C THR A 510 8.14 23.29 6.14
N ASP A 511 9.42 23.43 6.35
CA ASP A 511 10.37 22.30 6.40
C ASP A 511 10.25 21.45 7.67
N ARG A 512 9.47 21.87 8.68
CA ARG A 512 9.29 21.19 9.97
C ARG A 512 7.85 20.97 10.38
N GLY A 513 6.91 21.10 9.45
CA GLY A 513 5.49 20.90 9.68
C GLY A 513 4.64 22.08 9.24
N LEU A 514 3.44 22.14 9.79
CA LEU A 514 2.47 23.19 9.51
C LEU A 514 2.50 24.23 10.64
N VAL A 515 2.88 25.45 10.33
CA VAL A 515 2.83 26.58 11.27
C VAL A 515 1.54 27.36 11.04
N ARG A 516 0.80 27.62 12.11
CA ARG A 516 -0.33 28.55 12.12
C ARG A 516 0.10 29.85 12.81
N TYR A 517 0.04 30.95 12.07
CA TYR A 517 0.30 32.29 12.56
C TYR A 517 -1.00 33.08 12.68
N ASN A 518 -1.25 33.69 13.80
CA ASN A 518 -2.39 34.57 14.03
C ASN A 518 -2.01 36.03 13.73
N LEU A 519 -2.63 36.60 12.68
CA LEU A 519 -2.35 37.96 12.20
C LEU A 519 -2.68 39.06 13.20
N SER A 520 -3.62 38.82 14.12
CA SER A 520 -4.07 39.81 15.11
C SER A 520 -3.26 39.79 16.40
N THR A 521 -2.66 38.64 16.77
CA THR A 521 -1.98 38.45 18.05
C THR A 521 -0.49 38.11 17.93
N ASP A 522 0.02 37.97 16.74
CA ASP A 522 1.39 37.53 16.41
C ASP A 522 1.79 36.16 17.01
N LYS A 523 0.80 35.35 17.46
CA LYS A 523 1.08 34.05 18.04
C LYS A 523 1.25 32.99 16.98
N MET A 524 2.20 32.09 17.21
CA MET A 524 2.49 30.93 16.38
C MET A 524 2.21 29.63 17.10
N SER A 525 1.71 28.65 16.36
CA SER A 525 1.55 27.27 16.80
C SER A 525 2.09 26.33 15.71
N LEU A 526 2.80 25.27 16.10
CA LEU A 526 3.34 24.26 15.17
C LEU A 526 2.58 22.95 15.30
N PHE A 527 2.20 22.38 14.17
CA PHE A 527 1.77 21.00 14.04
C PHE A 527 2.88 20.21 13.32
N GLY A 528 3.67 19.48 14.07
CA GLY A 528 4.83 18.73 13.61
C GLY A 528 4.77 17.27 14.04
N ARG A 529 5.91 16.57 13.97
CA ARG A 529 6.00 15.14 14.34
C ARG A 529 5.59 14.85 15.77
N ASP A 530 5.96 15.71 16.68
CA ASP A 530 5.62 15.55 18.12
C ASP A 530 4.11 15.61 18.36
N GLN A 531 3.38 16.25 17.44
CA GLN A 531 1.93 16.31 17.42
C GLN A 531 1.30 15.25 16.50
N GLY A 532 2.09 14.30 15.97
CA GLY A 532 1.63 13.16 15.18
C GLY A 532 1.66 13.36 13.67
N LEU A 533 2.19 14.47 13.15
CA LEU A 533 2.32 14.65 11.70
C LEU A 533 3.30 13.60 11.12
N PRO A 534 2.92 12.83 10.09
CA PRO A 534 3.75 11.72 9.58
C PRO A 534 4.99 12.15 8.80
N VAL A 535 5.07 13.40 8.34
CA VAL A 535 6.18 13.97 7.57
C VAL A 535 6.49 15.39 8.04
N ASP A 536 7.76 15.79 7.93
CA ASP A 536 8.19 17.11 8.37
C ASP A 536 7.98 18.18 7.28
N LYS A 537 8.34 17.83 6.03
CA LYS A 537 8.39 18.78 4.93
C LYS A 537 7.07 18.89 4.22
N LEU A 538 6.42 20.03 4.33
CA LEU A 538 5.16 20.38 3.67
C LEU A 538 5.40 21.45 2.61
N PHE A 539 4.67 21.37 1.50
CA PHE A 539 4.84 22.29 0.37
C PHE A 539 3.66 23.25 0.15
N GLN A 540 2.44 22.74 0.24
CA GLN A 540 1.23 23.51 0.01
C GLN A 540 0.15 23.13 1.03
N VAL A 541 -0.72 24.11 1.35
CA VAL A 541 -1.91 23.92 2.17
C VAL A 541 -3.12 24.30 1.36
N ILE A 542 -4.15 23.48 1.34
CA ILE A 542 -5.41 23.74 0.66
C ILE A 542 -6.53 23.41 1.63
N GLU A 543 -7.53 24.24 1.72
CA GLU A 543 -8.77 23.96 2.42
C GLU A 543 -9.83 23.41 1.47
N GLN A 544 -10.44 22.28 1.85
CA GLN A 544 -11.57 21.70 1.14
C GLN A 544 -12.56 21.14 2.16
N GLY A 545 -13.69 21.80 2.29
CA GLY A 545 -14.71 21.47 3.29
C GLY A 545 -14.16 21.54 4.72
N ASP A 546 -14.33 20.45 5.48
CA ASP A 546 -13.84 20.35 6.87
C ASP A 546 -12.37 19.91 6.98
N SER A 547 -11.65 19.83 5.88
CA SER A 547 -10.30 19.28 5.82
C SER A 547 -9.27 20.29 5.32
N LEU A 548 -8.08 20.23 5.88
CA LEU A 548 -6.87 20.78 5.26
C LEU A 548 -6.12 19.66 4.54
N TRP A 549 -5.73 19.95 3.33
CA TRP A 549 -4.90 19.09 2.49
C TRP A 549 -3.48 19.64 2.46
N LEU A 550 -2.53 18.82 2.88
CA LEU A 550 -1.12 19.18 3.00
C LEU A 550 -0.32 18.33 2.01
N THR A 551 0.38 18.96 1.10
CA THR A 551 1.23 18.23 0.15
C THR A 551 2.64 18.05 0.72
N SER A 552 3.27 16.93 0.45
CA SER A 552 4.60 16.61 0.95
C SER A 552 5.43 15.78 -0.05
N ASN A 553 6.67 15.51 0.28
CA ASN A 553 7.53 14.61 -0.51
C ASN A 553 7.23 13.11 -0.29
N ARG A 554 6.25 12.76 0.54
CA ARG A 554 5.87 11.36 0.86
C ARG A 554 4.37 11.12 0.71
N GLY A 555 3.68 12.00 0.03
CA GLY A 555 2.25 11.91 -0.21
C GLY A 555 1.50 13.18 0.15
N VAL A 556 0.19 13.06 0.12
CA VAL A 556 -0.75 14.11 0.45
C VAL A 556 -1.46 13.75 1.74
N ILE A 557 -1.51 14.67 2.69
CA ILE A 557 -2.12 14.45 4.00
C ILE A 557 -3.43 15.22 4.07
N GLN A 558 -4.50 14.52 4.34
CA GLN A 558 -5.79 15.12 4.69
C GLN A 558 -5.90 15.17 6.21
N VAL A 559 -6.18 16.33 6.78
CA VAL A 559 -6.32 16.56 8.24
C VAL A 559 -7.65 17.21 8.53
N ASN A 560 -8.37 16.75 9.55
CA ASN A 560 -9.58 17.43 10.01
C ASN A 560 -9.23 18.79 10.63
N LYS A 561 -9.70 19.88 9.98
CA LYS A 561 -9.37 21.27 10.35
C LYS A 561 -9.82 21.61 11.77
N ALA A 562 -11.03 21.24 12.15
CA ALA A 562 -11.59 21.60 13.46
C ALA A 562 -10.81 20.94 14.62
N GLN A 563 -10.47 19.67 14.46
CA GLN A 563 -9.67 18.93 15.46
C GLN A 563 -8.24 19.47 15.53
N LEU A 564 -7.63 19.80 14.40
CA LEU A 564 -6.31 20.42 14.36
C LEU A 564 -6.29 21.77 15.04
N VAL A 565 -7.27 22.63 14.77
CA VAL A 565 -7.42 23.94 15.43
C VAL A 565 -7.59 23.76 16.93
N ALA A 566 -8.43 22.83 17.37
CA ALA A 566 -8.62 22.53 18.80
C ALA A 566 -7.33 22.09 19.49
N LEU A 567 -6.51 21.25 18.84
CA LEU A 567 -5.19 20.83 19.33
C LEU A 567 -4.24 22.04 19.47
N LEU A 568 -4.16 22.87 18.43
CA LEU A 568 -3.25 24.03 18.40
C LEU A 568 -3.65 25.12 19.38
N ASP A 569 -4.94 25.25 19.70
CA ASP A 569 -5.46 26.21 20.67
C ASP A 569 -5.32 25.72 22.13
N ASN A 570 -5.36 24.42 22.36
CA ASN A 570 -5.33 23.81 23.68
C ASN A 570 -4.41 22.57 23.74
N PRO A 571 -3.12 22.70 23.50
CA PRO A 571 -2.19 21.56 23.37
C PRO A 571 -2.08 20.71 24.64
N GLU A 572 -2.38 21.26 25.81
CA GLU A 572 -2.34 20.53 27.08
C GLU A 572 -3.61 19.69 27.34
N LYS A 573 -4.73 20.03 26.67
CA LYS A 573 -6.03 19.37 26.90
C LYS A 573 -6.40 18.37 25.84
N VAL A 574 -5.84 18.49 24.63
CA VAL A 574 -6.15 17.66 23.46
C VAL A 574 -4.96 16.76 23.17
N GLN A 575 -5.20 15.46 23.12
CA GLN A 575 -4.12 14.51 22.79
C GLN A 575 -3.78 14.59 21.29
N PRO A 576 -2.50 14.60 20.90
CA PRO A 576 -2.10 14.62 19.49
C PRO A 576 -2.73 13.51 18.64
N MET A 577 -2.89 12.32 19.19
CA MET A 577 -3.52 11.17 18.52
C MET A 577 -5.03 11.34 18.28
N SER A 578 -5.67 12.38 18.80
CA SER A 578 -7.09 12.65 18.57
C SER A 578 -7.38 13.38 17.26
N VAL A 579 -6.35 13.89 16.58
CA VAL A 579 -6.51 14.56 15.29
C VAL A 579 -6.62 13.50 14.18
N SER A 580 -7.79 13.48 13.56
CA SER A 580 -8.05 12.61 12.41
C SER A 580 -7.24 13.09 11.21
N MET A 581 -6.31 12.26 10.74
CA MET A 581 -5.51 12.54 9.55
C MET A 581 -5.30 11.28 8.73
N GLN A 582 -5.11 11.47 7.42
CA GLN A 582 -4.87 10.41 6.45
C GLN A 582 -3.76 10.83 5.51
N LEU A 583 -2.70 10.02 5.43
CA LEU A 583 -1.66 10.16 4.42
C LEU A 583 -2.02 9.30 3.20
N TYR A 584 -1.99 9.88 2.01
CA TYR A 584 -2.20 9.23 0.73
C TYR A 584 -0.90 9.14 -0.05
N ASP A 585 -0.67 7.99 -0.68
CA ASP A 585 0.54 7.67 -1.43
C ASP A 585 0.22 6.89 -2.73
N GLU A 586 1.22 6.22 -3.30
CA GLU A 586 1.05 5.40 -4.50
C GLU A 586 0.01 4.29 -4.32
N GLY A 587 -0.12 3.74 -3.11
CA GLY A 587 -1.13 2.73 -2.80
C GLY A 587 -2.59 3.23 -2.92
N ASP A 588 -2.80 4.54 -2.99
CA ASP A 588 -4.12 5.18 -3.15
C ASP A 588 -4.41 5.63 -4.57
N GLY A 589 -3.55 5.28 -5.50
CA GLY A 589 -3.71 5.62 -6.89
C GLY A 589 -2.86 6.79 -7.39
N MET A 590 -2.02 7.40 -6.56
CA MET A 590 -1.05 8.38 -7.04
C MET A 590 0.04 7.68 -7.86
N LEU A 591 0.44 8.24 -8.99
CA LEU A 591 1.60 7.74 -9.76
C LEU A 591 2.93 8.01 -9.05
N SER A 592 2.96 9.01 -8.19
CA SER A 592 4.07 9.32 -7.30
C SER A 592 3.56 10.00 -6.03
N ALA A 593 4.01 9.54 -4.88
CA ALA A 593 3.78 10.21 -3.60
C ALA A 593 4.58 11.51 -3.47
N GLN A 594 5.59 11.72 -4.30
CA GLN A 594 6.39 12.92 -4.27
C GLN A 594 5.64 14.10 -4.90
N ALA A 595 4.94 14.90 -4.09
CA ALA A 595 4.45 16.19 -4.52
C ALA A 595 5.61 17.17 -4.74
N ASN A 596 5.42 18.12 -5.63
CA ASN A 596 6.43 19.14 -5.91
C ASN A 596 6.33 20.31 -4.92
N GLY A 597 7.49 20.87 -4.57
CA GLY A 597 7.66 22.05 -3.74
C GLY A 597 8.61 23.06 -4.37
N GLY A 598 8.50 24.31 -3.96
CA GLY A 598 9.32 25.39 -4.51
C GLY A 598 8.87 25.87 -5.90
N SER A 599 7.66 25.52 -6.29
CA SER A 599 6.90 26.05 -7.44
C SER A 599 5.52 26.44 -6.93
N ASN A 600 4.90 27.47 -7.49
CA ASN A 600 3.68 28.04 -6.92
C ASN A 600 2.63 28.38 -8.00
N PRO A 601 1.37 27.92 -7.84
CA PRO A 601 0.90 26.92 -6.88
C PRO A 601 1.27 25.49 -7.30
N ALA A 602 1.68 24.66 -6.33
CA ALA A 602 1.95 23.25 -6.56
C ALA A 602 0.71 22.35 -6.37
N ALA A 603 -0.34 22.90 -5.80
CA ALA A 603 -1.64 22.23 -5.67
C ALA A 603 -2.76 23.27 -5.59
N VAL A 604 -3.95 22.94 -6.08
CA VAL A 604 -5.13 23.81 -6.09
C VAL A 604 -6.42 23.04 -5.79
N LEU A 605 -7.40 23.75 -5.23
CA LEU A 605 -8.78 23.31 -5.21
C LEU A 605 -9.45 23.77 -6.50
N HIS A 606 -9.97 22.85 -7.29
CA HIS A 606 -10.72 23.17 -8.48
C HIS A 606 -12.20 23.46 -8.16
N SER A 607 -12.88 24.19 -9.06
CA SER A 607 -14.27 24.63 -8.88
C SER A 607 -15.28 23.47 -8.70
N ASP A 608 -14.94 22.27 -9.14
CA ASP A 608 -15.73 21.04 -8.96
C ASP A 608 -15.50 20.33 -7.60
N GLY A 609 -14.68 20.92 -6.74
CA GLY A 609 -14.34 20.38 -5.42
C GLY A 609 -13.20 19.38 -5.39
N GLN A 610 -12.57 19.06 -6.51
CA GLN A 610 -11.39 18.19 -6.58
C GLN A 610 -10.13 18.94 -6.15
N VAL A 611 -9.22 18.20 -5.48
CA VAL A 611 -7.89 18.71 -5.13
C VAL A 611 -6.87 18.17 -6.14
N TRP A 612 -6.23 19.08 -6.85
CA TRP A 612 -5.23 18.78 -7.87
C TRP A 612 -3.84 19.06 -7.33
N VAL A 613 -2.94 18.10 -7.47
CA VAL A 613 -1.59 18.13 -6.88
C VAL A 613 -0.54 17.83 -7.94
N ALA A 614 0.39 18.75 -8.13
CA ALA A 614 1.57 18.55 -8.98
C ALA A 614 2.53 17.55 -8.33
N THR A 615 2.90 16.49 -9.06
CA THR A 615 3.80 15.46 -8.56
C THR A 615 5.00 15.21 -9.50
N ALA A 616 5.94 14.41 -9.04
CA ALA A 616 7.08 13.98 -9.85
C ALA A 616 6.68 13.07 -11.03
N LYS A 617 5.44 12.50 -11.01
CA LYS A 617 4.87 11.69 -12.09
C LYS A 617 3.42 12.10 -12.35
N GLY A 618 3.26 13.17 -13.10
CA GLY A 618 1.95 13.68 -13.48
C GLY A 618 1.26 14.53 -12.41
N VAL A 619 -0.02 14.77 -12.61
CA VAL A 619 -0.91 15.46 -11.67
C VAL A 619 -1.77 14.40 -10.97
N ALA A 620 -1.76 14.39 -9.66
CA ALA A 620 -2.65 13.57 -8.86
C ALA A 620 -3.92 14.37 -8.50
N ILE A 621 -5.09 13.74 -8.63
CA ILE A 621 -6.39 14.36 -8.46
C ILE A 621 -7.16 13.60 -7.39
N ALA A 622 -7.41 14.23 -6.26
CA ALA A 622 -8.25 13.68 -5.21
C ALA A 622 -9.71 14.08 -5.40
N THR A 623 -10.61 13.09 -5.36
CA THR A 623 -12.05 13.30 -5.37
C THR A 623 -12.61 12.96 -3.99
N PRO A 624 -13.01 13.98 -3.16
CA PRO A 624 -13.40 13.75 -1.77
C PRO A 624 -14.57 12.78 -1.58
N GLU A 625 -15.51 12.74 -2.52
CA GLU A 625 -16.67 11.82 -2.48
C GLU A 625 -16.20 10.37 -2.55
N ARG A 626 -15.25 10.04 -3.43
CA ARG A 626 -14.69 8.68 -3.55
C ARG A 626 -13.96 8.23 -2.28
N LEU A 627 -13.27 9.19 -1.63
CA LEU A 627 -12.61 8.94 -0.35
C LEU A 627 -13.61 8.54 0.75
N LYS A 628 -14.72 9.26 0.84
CA LYS A 628 -15.79 8.96 1.81
C LYS A 628 -16.47 7.63 1.53
N GLU A 629 -16.67 7.27 0.27
CA GLU A 629 -17.28 5.99 -0.12
C GLU A 629 -16.36 4.82 0.17
N ALA A 630 -15.07 4.94 -0.13
CA ALA A 630 -14.10 3.89 0.14
C ALA A 630 -14.03 3.51 1.63
N SER A 631 -14.12 4.49 2.53
CA SER A 631 -14.08 4.26 3.98
C SER A 631 -15.35 3.62 4.57
N LYS A 632 -16.49 3.67 3.86
CA LYS A 632 -17.78 3.10 4.30
C LYS A 632 -17.97 1.64 3.88
N ARG A 633 -17.12 1.08 3.03
CA ARG A 633 -17.27 -0.29 2.52
C ARG A 633 -17.13 -1.31 3.64
N ARG A 634 -17.98 -2.34 3.60
CA ARG A 634 -17.94 -3.42 4.59
C ARG A 634 -16.70 -4.27 4.37
N LEU A 635 -15.91 -4.41 5.43
CA LEU A 635 -14.76 -5.30 5.47
C LEU A 635 -15.16 -6.67 6.01
N SER A 636 -14.61 -7.72 5.42
CA SER A 636 -14.64 -9.07 5.99
C SER A 636 -13.35 -9.30 6.76
N THR A 637 -13.45 -9.61 8.05
CA THR A 637 -12.29 -10.01 8.85
C THR A 637 -12.25 -11.54 8.95
N VAL A 638 -11.08 -12.14 8.80
CA VAL A 638 -10.90 -13.59 8.88
C VAL A 638 -9.72 -13.93 9.79
N ILE A 639 -9.80 -15.04 10.51
CA ILE A 639 -8.65 -15.66 11.17
C ILE A 639 -8.08 -16.68 10.19
N GLU A 640 -6.86 -16.44 9.71
CA GLU A 640 -6.22 -17.26 8.67
C GLU A 640 -5.55 -18.50 9.21
N SER A 641 -4.89 -18.37 10.35
CA SER A 641 -4.27 -19.51 11.04
C SER A 641 -4.26 -19.30 12.54
N PHE A 642 -4.25 -20.41 13.25
CA PHE A 642 -4.03 -20.49 14.67
C PHE A 642 -2.90 -21.49 14.93
N GLU A 643 -1.88 -21.06 15.61
CA GLU A 643 -0.71 -21.88 15.91
C GLU A 643 -0.52 -22.03 17.41
N VAL A 644 -0.12 -23.20 17.79
CA VAL A 644 0.21 -23.56 19.18
C VAL A 644 1.63 -24.09 19.22
N ASP A 645 2.52 -23.40 19.91
CA ASP A 645 3.95 -23.72 20.00
C ASP A 645 4.61 -23.91 18.61
N GLY A 646 4.20 -23.05 17.64
CA GLY A 646 4.70 -23.05 16.26
C GLY A 646 4.11 -24.16 15.37
N LYS A 647 3.10 -24.90 15.85
CA LYS A 647 2.39 -25.90 15.06
C LYS A 647 1.01 -25.38 14.67
N PRO A 648 0.66 -25.41 13.39
CA PRO A 648 -0.67 -24.97 12.93
C PRO A 648 -1.74 -25.95 13.44
N ILE A 649 -2.84 -25.37 13.91
CA ILE A 649 -4.03 -26.10 14.36
C ILE A 649 -5.15 -25.84 13.35
N THR A 650 -5.85 -26.88 12.96
CA THR A 650 -7.03 -26.74 12.09
C THR A 650 -8.09 -25.87 12.79
N LEU A 651 -8.52 -24.81 12.11
CA LEU A 651 -9.56 -23.92 12.62
C LEU A 651 -10.89 -24.68 12.71
N PRO A 652 -11.63 -24.49 13.80
CA PRO A 652 -12.91 -25.18 13.99
C PRO A 652 -13.98 -24.61 13.04
N VAL A 653 -14.94 -25.43 12.68
CA VAL A 653 -16.10 -25.01 11.94
C VAL A 653 -17.15 -24.44 12.91
N GLY A 654 -17.57 -23.22 12.64
CA GLY A 654 -18.61 -22.54 13.45
C GLY A 654 -18.10 -22.12 14.86
N ASN A 655 -18.92 -22.45 15.89
CA ASN A 655 -18.70 -22.00 17.27
C ASN A 655 -17.98 -23.04 18.17
N GLU A 656 -17.37 -24.05 17.61
CA GLU A 656 -16.67 -25.09 18.37
C GLU A 656 -15.52 -24.50 19.19
N VAL A 657 -15.28 -25.12 20.37
CA VAL A 657 -14.22 -24.71 21.28
C VAL A 657 -13.03 -25.66 21.13
N LEU A 658 -11.92 -25.15 20.66
CA LEU A 658 -10.67 -25.90 20.55
C LEU A 658 -10.13 -26.28 21.94
N SER A 659 -9.75 -27.53 22.10
CA SER A 659 -9.15 -28.03 23.33
C SER A 659 -7.63 -28.17 23.16
N LEU A 660 -6.88 -27.33 23.87
CA LEU A 660 -5.41 -27.36 23.85
C LEU A 660 -4.90 -28.17 25.06
N PRO A 661 -3.76 -28.84 24.91
CA PRO A 661 -3.13 -29.58 25.99
C PRO A 661 -2.66 -28.65 27.12
N ALA A 662 -2.27 -29.21 28.22
CA ALA A 662 -1.60 -28.47 29.27
C ALA A 662 -0.16 -28.10 28.84
N GLY A 663 0.34 -26.94 29.28
CA GLY A 663 1.73 -26.54 29.03
C GLY A 663 1.99 -25.84 27.72
N VAL A 664 0.93 -25.32 27.09
CA VAL A 664 1.10 -24.43 25.92
C VAL A 664 1.89 -23.20 26.33
N SER A 665 3.02 -22.97 25.67
CA SER A 665 3.89 -21.83 25.95
C SER A 665 3.52 -20.60 25.10
N ARG A 666 3.09 -20.82 23.85
CA ARG A 666 2.73 -19.74 22.90
C ARG A 666 1.51 -20.10 22.06
N VAL A 667 0.62 -19.15 21.90
CA VAL A 667 -0.44 -19.20 20.90
C VAL A 667 -0.29 -17.99 19.97
N SER A 668 -0.38 -18.23 18.67
CA SER A 668 -0.26 -17.20 17.64
C SER A 668 -1.50 -17.21 16.75
N PHE A 669 -2.02 -16.04 16.47
CA PHE A 669 -3.17 -15.82 15.60
C PHE A 669 -2.74 -14.97 14.42
N ASN A 670 -2.83 -15.51 13.20
CA ASN A 670 -2.74 -14.73 11.97
C ASN A 670 -4.15 -14.42 11.49
N TYR A 671 -4.38 -13.19 11.12
CA TYR A 671 -5.68 -12.70 10.69
C TYR A 671 -5.53 -11.70 9.55
N ALA A 672 -6.59 -11.53 8.77
CA ALA A 672 -6.64 -10.56 7.68
C ALA A 672 -8.00 -9.86 7.64
N GLY A 673 -7.97 -8.58 7.31
CA GLY A 673 -9.13 -7.89 6.79
C GLY A 673 -9.10 -8.02 5.28
N LEU A 674 -10.14 -8.63 4.71
CA LEU A 674 -10.19 -8.84 3.26
C LEU A 674 -10.63 -7.55 2.58
N SER A 675 -9.66 -6.74 2.22
CA SER A 675 -9.82 -5.56 1.38
C SER A 675 -8.88 -5.64 0.20
N PHE A 676 -9.42 -5.35 -0.97
CA PHE A 676 -8.66 -5.30 -2.21
C PHE A 676 -8.45 -3.86 -2.71
N ILE A 677 -9.05 -2.86 -2.05
CA ILE A 677 -8.91 -1.45 -2.43
C ILE A 677 -7.71 -0.82 -1.72
N MET A 678 -7.62 -0.98 -0.41
CA MET A 678 -6.54 -0.40 0.41
C MET A 678 -6.02 -1.40 1.46
N PRO A 679 -5.51 -2.57 1.05
CA PRO A 679 -5.13 -3.63 2.00
C PRO A 679 -4.01 -3.22 2.95
N GLY A 680 -3.08 -2.36 2.50
CA GLY A 680 -1.98 -1.84 3.30
C GLY A 680 -2.38 -0.84 4.38
N ARG A 681 -3.64 -0.37 4.41
CA ARG A 681 -4.13 0.65 5.34
C ARG A 681 -4.98 0.13 6.47
N LEU A 682 -5.30 -1.15 6.46
CA LEU A 682 -6.14 -1.74 7.49
C LEU A 682 -5.44 -1.72 8.84
N ASN A 683 -6.15 -1.22 9.83
CA ASN A 683 -5.82 -1.35 11.24
C ASN A 683 -6.60 -2.49 11.85
N TYR A 684 -6.00 -3.11 12.86
CA TYR A 684 -6.58 -4.23 13.56
C TYR A 684 -6.70 -3.93 15.04
N GLN A 685 -7.77 -4.43 15.63
CA GLN A 685 -7.90 -4.50 17.08
C GLN A 685 -8.17 -5.94 17.49
N THR A 686 -7.53 -6.36 18.57
CA THR A 686 -7.70 -7.70 19.13
C THR A 686 -8.11 -7.64 20.59
N GLN A 687 -8.86 -8.64 21.02
CA GLN A 687 -9.25 -8.86 22.40
C GLN A 687 -9.13 -10.35 22.72
N LEU A 688 -8.52 -10.69 23.83
CA LEU A 688 -8.50 -12.05 24.34
C LEU A 688 -9.27 -12.09 25.68
N SER A 689 -10.58 -12.34 25.60
CA SER A 689 -11.40 -12.51 26.79
C SER A 689 -10.90 -13.72 27.59
N GLY A 690 -10.75 -13.54 28.89
CA GLY A 690 -10.08 -14.49 29.77
C GLY A 690 -8.65 -14.09 30.13
N TYR A 691 -8.07 -13.13 29.38
CA TYR A 691 -6.76 -12.53 29.64
C TYR A 691 -6.87 -10.99 29.81
N ASN A 692 -7.48 -10.31 28.83
CA ASN A 692 -7.82 -8.89 28.93
C ASN A 692 -9.27 -8.64 28.51
N GLN A 693 -9.87 -7.53 28.99
CA GLN A 693 -11.24 -7.17 28.67
C GLN A 693 -11.33 -6.01 27.67
N GLN A 694 -10.23 -5.34 27.38
CA GLN A 694 -10.20 -4.19 26.49
C GLN A 694 -9.70 -4.59 25.10
N TRP A 695 -10.16 -3.87 24.10
CA TRP A 695 -9.60 -3.96 22.76
C TRP A 695 -8.20 -3.36 22.77
N VAL A 696 -7.26 -4.11 22.21
CA VAL A 696 -5.86 -3.69 22.03
C VAL A 696 -5.67 -3.32 20.57
N ASP A 697 -5.25 -2.09 20.33
CA ASP A 697 -4.88 -1.64 18.99
C ASP A 697 -3.58 -2.33 18.56
N ARG A 698 -3.59 -2.92 17.37
CA ARG A 698 -2.45 -3.60 16.74
C ARG A 698 -1.89 -2.81 15.56
N GLY A 699 -2.47 -1.65 15.26
CA GLY A 699 -2.14 -0.92 14.05
C GLY A 699 -2.31 -1.82 12.83
N ARG A 700 -1.29 -1.91 11.99
CA ARG A 700 -1.29 -2.72 10.75
C ARG A 700 -0.80 -4.17 10.92
N LEU A 701 -0.49 -4.59 12.13
CA LEU A 701 0.01 -5.94 12.40
C LEU A 701 -1.12 -6.96 12.24
N ALA A 702 -0.95 -7.90 11.32
CA ALA A 702 -1.89 -8.97 11.01
C ALA A 702 -1.61 -10.26 11.83
N ILE A 703 -0.80 -10.15 12.87
CA ILE A 703 -0.44 -11.24 13.77
C ILE A 703 -0.52 -10.79 15.22
N THR A 704 -0.96 -11.67 16.09
CA THR A 704 -0.93 -11.46 17.54
C THR A 704 -0.51 -12.73 18.24
N GLU A 705 0.43 -12.59 19.14
CA GLU A 705 0.93 -13.71 19.95
C GLU A 705 0.65 -13.47 21.44
N TYR A 706 0.36 -14.56 22.13
CA TYR A 706 0.24 -14.59 23.59
C TYR A 706 1.10 -15.73 24.11
N THR A 707 1.90 -15.42 25.11
CA THR A 707 2.79 -16.40 25.77
C THR A 707 2.33 -16.70 27.19
N ASN A 708 2.59 -17.93 27.64
CA ASN A 708 2.35 -18.36 29.01
C ASN A 708 0.91 -18.11 29.52
N LEU A 709 -0.09 -18.34 28.67
CA LEU A 709 -1.49 -18.27 29.07
C LEU A 709 -1.79 -19.32 30.15
N PRO A 710 -2.38 -18.92 31.30
CA PRO A 710 -2.79 -19.88 32.30
C PRO A 710 -3.87 -20.85 31.79
N PRO A 711 -4.05 -22.00 32.40
CA PRO A 711 -5.17 -22.88 32.09
C PRO A 711 -6.50 -22.17 32.27
N GLY A 712 -7.36 -22.26 31.25
CA GLY A 712 -8.60 -21.51 31.25
C GLY A 712 -9.37 -21.59 29.93
N LYS A 713 -10.49 -20.87 29.87
CA LYS A 713 -11.28 -20.67 28.65
C LYS A 713 -10.99 -19.29 28.10
N TYR A 714 -10.68 -19.22 26.82
CA TYR A 714 -10.34 -18.00 26.13
C TYR A 714 -11.22 -17.77 24.91
N THR A 715 -11.52 -16.51 24.66
CA THR A 715 -12.20 -16.10 23.44
C THR A 715 -11.37 -15.00 22.79
N PHE A 716 -10.68 -15.36 21.71
CA PHE A 716 -9.98 -14.41 20.88
C PHE A 716 -10.96 -13.75 19.93
N LYS A 717 -10.92 -12.45 19.89
CA LYS A 717 -11.70 -11.62 18.95
C LYS A 717 -10.75 -10.72 18.18
N VAL A 718 -11.01 -10.56 16.92
CA VAL A 718 -10.29 -9.63 16.03
C VAL A 718 -11.29 -8.90 15.15
N ARG A 719 -11.01 -7.63 14.91
CA ARG A 719 -11.74 -6.80 13.96
C ARG A 719 -10.75 -5.95 13.15
N ALA A 720 -11.13 -5.66 11.91
CA ALA A 720 -10.38 -4.81 11.00
C ALA A 720 -11.18 -3.53 10.68
N GLY A 721 -10.48 -2.45 10.41
CA GLY A 721 -11.09 -1.18 10.03
C GLY A 721 -10.11 -0.31 9.26
N TYR A 722 -10.63 0.61 8.45
CA TYR A 722 -9.82 1.67 7.87
C TYR A 722 -9.48 2.72 8.94
N PRO A 723 -8.36 3.42 8.82
CA PRO A 723 -8.05 4.56 9.68
C PRO A 723 -9.20 5.57 9.67
N ASN A 724 -9.55 6.07 10.86
CA ASN A 724 -10.62 7.08 11.04
C ASN A 724 -12.04 6.66 10.63
N SER A 725 -12.27 5.37 10.36
CA SER A 725 -13.61 4.81 10.22
C SER A 725 -14.11 4.25 11.55
N ASP A 726 -15.41 4.25 11.73
CA ASP A 726 -16.03 3.53 12.85
C ASP A 726 -15.71 2.03 12.72
N TRP A 727 -15.36 1.41 13.84
CA TRP A 727 -15.14 -0.03 13.88
C TRP A 727 -16.44 -0.76 13.53
N GLN A 728 -16.42 -1.44 12.38
CA GLN A 728 -17.58 -2.16 11.89
C GLN A 728 -17.81 -3.43 12.71
N ASN A 729 -19.05 -3.95 12.69
CA ASN A 729 -19.41 -5.24 13.28
C ASN A 729 -18.91 -6.40 12.38
N ASN A 730 -17.58 -6.48 12.18
CA ASN A 730 -16.91 -7.50 11.38
C ASN A 730 -16.03 -8.40 12.24
N GLU A 731 -16.38 -8.56 13.52
CA GLU A 731 -15.60 -9.34 14.48
C GLU A 731 -15.54 -10.81 14.07
N GLN A 732 -14.32 -11.36 14.04
CA GLN A 732 -14.11 -12.81 14.01
C GLN A 732 -13.75 -13.32 15.39
N VAL A 733 -14.28 -14.49 15.72
CA VAL A 733 -14.19 -15.06 17.07
C VAL A 733 -13.67 -16.47 17.01
N LEU A 734 -12.60 -16.73 17.77
CA LEU A 734 -12.08 -18.08 17.99
C LEU A 734 -12.12 -18.42 19.49
N ARG A 735 -12.74 -19.56 19.82
CA ARG A 735 -12.82 -20.02 21.21
C ARG A 735 -11.91 -21.21 21.44
N PHE A 736 -11.13 -21.15 22.50
CA PHE A 736 -10.26 -22.24 22.88
C PHE A 736 -10.16 -22.38 24.41
N LYS A 737 -9.78 -23.55 24.85
CA LYS A 737 -9.50 -23.80 26.25
C LYS A 737 -8.13 -24.48 26.40
N ILE A 738 -7.37 -24.05 27.38
CA ILE A 738 -6.10 -24.67 27.76
C ILE A 738 -6.37 -25.57 28.96
N ALA A 739 -6.04 -26.83 28.82
CA ALA A 739 -6.20 -27.79 29.88
C ALA A 739 -5.24 -27.48 31.03
N PRO A 740 -5.65 -27.61 32.28
CA PRO A 740 -4.71 -27.56 33.40
C PRO A 740 -3.84 -28.82 33.44
N TYR A 741 -2.61 -28.67 33.90
CA TYR A 741 -1.80 -29.82 34.27
C TYR A 741 -2.52 -30.67 35.33
N PHE A 742 -2.23 -31.96 35.37
CA PHE A 742 -2.92 -32.84 36.31
C PHE A 742 -2.80 -32.37 37.76
N TRP A 743 -1.64 -31.77 38.12
CA TRP A 743 -1.41 -31.21 39.46
C TRP A 743 -2.10 -29.89 39.73
N GLN A 744 -2.58 -29.20 38.73
CA GLN A 744 -3.38 -27.98 38.87
C GLN A 744 -4.88 -28.25 39.04
N LYS A 745 -5.34 -29.46 38.70
CA LYS A 745 -6.74 -29.87 38.85
C LYS A 745 -7.16 -29.86 40.32
N THR A 746 -8.39 -29.39 40.56
CA THR A 746 -8.94 -29.35 41.92
C THR A 746 -8.94 -30.74 42.57
N SER A 747 -9.19 -31.80 41.78
CA SER A 747 -9.12 -33.19 42.23
C SER A 747 -7.72 -33.62 42.69
N PHE A 748 -6.67 -33.17 41.98
CA PHE A 748 -5.29 -33.44 42.39
C PHE A 748 -4.91 -32.63 43.63
N LYS A 749 -5.30 -31.33 43.71
CA LYS A 749 -5.09 -30.53 44.92
C LYS A 749 -5.80 -31.12 46.14
N LEU A 750 -7.03 -31.63 45.93
CA LEU A 750 -7.76 -32.34 46.96
C LEU A 750 -7.05 -33.69 47.34
N PHE A 751 -6.56 -34.42 46.31
CA PHE A 751 -5.77 -35.64 46.54
C PHE A 751 -4.50 -35.34 47.35
N VAL A 752 -3.74 -34.30 46.94
CA VAL A 752 -2.55 -33.85 47.68
C VAL A 752 -2.90 -33.43 49.10
N LEU A 753 -4.01 -32.66 49.26
CA LEU A 753 -4.47 -32.28 50.62
C LEU A 753 -4.78 -33.51 51.47
N VAL A 754 -5.50 -34.51 50.90
CA VAL A 754 -5.81 -35.73 51.59
C VAL A 754 -4.55 -36.53 51.88
N ALA A 755 -3.60 -36.62 50.90
CA ALA A 755 -2.31 -37.27 51.08
C ALA A 755 -1.45 -36.56 52.15
N VAL A 756 -1.45 -35.20 52.19
CA VAL A 756 -0.74 -34.44 53.21
C VAL A 756 -1.39 -34.66 54.60
N LEU A 757 -2.73 -34.67 54.66
CA LEU A 757 -3.46 -34.95 55.90
C LEU A 757 -3.18 -36.37 56.38
N PHE A 758 -3.15 -37.35 55.43
CA PHE A 758 -2.81 -38.73 55.73
C PHE A 758 -1.35 -38.85 56.17
N ALA A 759 -0.39 -38.18 55.47
CA ALA A 759 1.00 -38.13 55.83
C ALA A 759 1.19 -37.43 57.20
N ALA A 760 0.48 -36.31 57.44
CA ALA A 760 0.50 -35.67 58.74
C ALA A 760 -0.03 -36.60 59.87
N TYR A 761 -1.12 -37.34 59.57
CA TYR A 761 -1.64 -38.35 60.50
C TYR A 761 -0.64 -39.52 60.68
N ALA A 762 -0.03 -39.97 59.62
CA ALA A 762 1.01 -41.01 59.69
C ALA A 762 2.24 -40.50 60.44
N ILE A 763 2.71 -39.29 60.18
CA ILE A 763 3.80 -38.60 60.89
C ILE A 763 3.43 -38.39 62.35
N TYR A 764 2.20 -37.98 62.66
CA TYR A 764 1.68 -37.85 64.00
C TYR A 764 1.71 -39.19 64.73
N LYS A 765 1.22 -40.27 64.08
CA LYS A 765 1.33 -41.63 64.58
C LYS A 765 2.77 -42.14 64.68
N TYR A 766 3.61 -41.81 63.67
CA TYR A 766 5.04 -42.15 63.68
C TYR A 766 5.79 -41.32 64.74
N ARG A 767 5.47 -40.01 64.95
CA ARG A 767 6.02 -39.21 66.02
C ARG A 767 5.58 -39.70 67.41
N LEU A 768 4.32 -40.07 67.57
CA LEU A 768 3.85 -40.73 68.76
C LEU A 768 4.58 -42.04 69.04
N TYR A 769 4.99 -42.77 68.00
CA TYR A 769 5.78 -43.96 68.11
C TYR A 769 7.28 -43.64 68.35
N HIS A 770 7.78 -42.57 67.67
CA HIS A 770 9.19 -42.14 67.73
C HIS A 770 9.50 -41.23 68.93
N TYR A 771 8.54 -40.49 69.48
CA TYR A 771 8.78 -39.76 70.77
C TYR A 771 9.26 -40.67 71.91
N LYS A 772 9.02 -41.91 71.73
CA LYS A 772 9.61 -42.94 72.60
C LYS A 772 11.02 -43.36 72.23
N ARG A 773 11.57 -42.92 71.12
CA ARG A 773 12.88 -43.41 70.64
C ARG A 773 13.95 -42.33 70.43
N ILE A 774 13.57 -41.01 70.39
CA ILE A 774 14.54 -39.95 70.09
C ILE A 774 14.79 -39.03 71.28
N GLU A 775 15.28 -39.62 72.34
CA GLU A 775 15.99 -38.86 73.35
C GLU A 775 17.53 -39.07 73.26
N ILE A 776 18.00 -39.70 72.22
CA ILE A 776 19.41 -40.19 72.16
C ILE A 776 20.24 -39.63 70.99
N GLU A 777 19.68 -39.09 69.91
CA GLU A 777 20.52 -38.71 68.74
C GLU A 777 20.20 -37.28 68.23
N LEU A 778 20.63 -36.26 68.93
CA LEU A 778 20.60 -34.91 68.40
C LEU A 778 21.90 -34.15 68.70
N THR A 779 22.94 -34.49 68.08
CA THR A 779 24.15 -33.65 68.04
C THR A 779 25.10 -34.02 66.89
N GLU A 780 24.76 -33.90 65.72
CA GLU A 780 25.77 -33.85 64.64
C GLU A 780 25.07 -33.61 63.27
N LYS A 781 25.00 -32.40 62.82
CA LYS A 781 25.09 -32.01 61.45
C LYS A 781 24.53 -30.61 61.19
N VAL A 782 25.30 -29.63 61.40
CA VAL A 782 25.07 -28.25 60.95
C VAL A 782 26.36 -27.72 60.30
N GLU A 783 26.82 -28.28 59.28
CA GLU A 783 27.94 -27.66 58.54
C GLU A 783 28.09 -28.03 57.05
N GLN A 784 27.07 -28.13 56.30
CA GLN A 784 27.33 -28.42 54.87
C GLN A 784 26.31 -27.87 53.85
N GLN A 785 25.84 -26.68 54.00
CA GLN A 785 25.03 -26.08 52.91
C GLN A 785 25.21 -24.58 52.76
N MET A 786 26.36 -24.14 52.36
CA MET A 786 26.57 -22.71 51.93
C MET A 786 27.37 -22.55 50.63
N HIS A 787 27.46 -23.58 49.81
CA HIS A 787 28.35 -23.46 48.61
C HIS A 787 27.69 -23.47 47.23
N ASP A 788 26.41 -23.74 47.11
CA ASP A 788 25.84 -23.99 45.75
C ASP A 788 25.00 -22.85 45.13
N LEU A 789 24.99 -21.69 45.77
CA LEU A 789 24.09 -20.59 45.30
C LEU A 789 24.74 -19.55 44.38
N GLN A 790 26.01 -19.67 44.10
CA GLN A 790 26.74 -18.61 43.37
C GLN A 790 26.93 -18.85 41.87
N THR A 791 26.61 -20.02 41.38
CA THR A 791 26.90 -20.36 39.96
C THR A 791 25.74 -20.16 38.98
N GLN A 792 24.57 -19.80 39.46
CA GLN A 792 23.41 -19.65 38.55
C GLN A 792 23.15 -18.25 38.01
N ALA A 793 23.81 -17.24 38.54
CA ALA A 793 23.51 -15.84 38.12
C ALA A 793 24.18 -15.38 36.81
N ASP A 794 25.31 -15.99 36.45
CA ASP A 794 26.10 -15.51 35.30
C ASP A 794 25.64 -16.01 33.93
N ALA A 795 24.77 -17.01 33.88
CA ALA A 795 24.29 -17.56 32.61
C ALA A 795 23.18 -16.73 31.95
N PHE A 796 22.46 -15.93 32.72
CA PHE A 796 21.32 -15.17 32.19
C PHE A 796 21.69 -13.83 31.50
N ALA A 797 22.85 -13.29 31.82
CA ALA A 797 23.25 -11.98 31.26
C ALA A 797 23.71 -12.06 29.79
N HIS A 798 24.18 -13.22 29.33
CA HIS A 798 24.74 -13.37 27.99
C HIS A 798 23.67 -13.45 26.88
N LEU A 799 22.49 -13.93 27.20
CA LEU A 799 21.42 -14.16 26.21
C LEU A 799 20.63 -12.90 25.80
N ALA A 800 20.75 -11.81 26.57
CA ALA A 800 19.95 -10.60 26.34
C ALA A 800 20.55 -9.62 25.34
N ASN A 801 21.85 -9.70 25.06
CA ASN A 801 22.59 -8.66 24.36
C ASN A 801 23.26 -9.09 23.04
N HIS A 802 23.13 -10.36 22.62
CA HIS A 802 23.73 -10.83 21.36
C HIS A 802 22.68 -11.31 20.37
N ASP A 803 22.96 -11.16 19.09
CA ASP A 803 22.18 -11.71 18.00
C ASP A 803 22.34 -13.24 17.96
N GLN A 804 21.25 -13.97 17.94
CA GLN A 804 21.29 -15.43 18.03
C GLN A 804 21.94 -16.09 16.80
N LEU A 805 21.86 -15.47 15.64
CA LEU A 805 22.43 -16.02 14.43
C LEU A 805 23.94 -15.75 14.35
N THR A 806 24.35 -14.52 14.58
CA THR A 806 25.72 -14.08 14.36
C THR A 806 26.60 -14.08 15.61
N GLN A 807 25.98 -14.17 16.79
CA GLN A 807 26.67 -14.01 18.08
C GLN A 807 27.43 -12.67 18.23
N LEU A 808 27.17 -11.72 17.36
CA LEU A 808 27.58 -10.33 17.56
C LEU A 808 26.61 -9.65 18.54
N PRO A 809 26.98 -8.55 19.16
CA PRO A 809 26.03 -7.68 19.82
C PRO A 809 24.83 -7.39 18.91
N ASN A 810 23.64 -7.44 19.50
CA ASN A 810 22.43 -7.11 18.75
C ASN A 810 22.21 -5.60 18.72
N ARG A 811 21.26 -5.14 17.94
CA ARG A 811 20.89 -3.73 17.82
C ARG A 811 20.67 -3.06 19.18
N ARG A 812 20.02 -3.76 20.11
CA ARG A 812 19.75 -3.24 21.46
C ARG A 812 21.04 -2.95 22.24
N ALA A 813 22.02 -3.86 22.16
CA ALA A 813 23.32 -3.69 22.77
C ALA A 813 24.10 -2.52 22.15
N PHE A 814 24.00 -2.38 20.83
CA PHE A 814 24.61 -1.28 20.10
C PHE A 814 24.01 0.09 20.47
N ASP A 815 22.67 0.20 20.44
CA ASP A 815 21.96 1.43 20.79
C ASP A 815 22.27 1.83 22.24
N MET A 816 22.36 0.85 23.14
CA MET A 816 22.67 1.09 24.55
C MET A 816 24.09 1.64 24.71
N TRP A 817 25.10 1.00 24.08
CA TRP A 817 26.47 1.48 24.12
C TRP A 817 26.60 2.89 23.53
N LEU A 818 25.97 3.11 22.39
CA LEU A 818 26.04 4.42 21.70
C LEU A 818 25.37 5.51 22.50
N SER A 819 24.18 5.26 23.08
CA SER A 819 23.45 6.22 23.88
C SER A 819 24.21 6.61 25.18
N GLU A 820 24.88 5.64 25.80
CA GLU A 820 25.64 5.86 27.04
C GLU A 820 26.95 6.64 26.79
N ASN A 821 27.61 6.36 25.67
CA ASN A 821 28.96 6.86 25.43
C ASN A 821 29.01 8.08 24.50
N PHE A 822 28.07 8.25 23.56
CA PHE A 822 28.12 9.35 22.58
C PHE A 822 28.28 10.74 23.22
N SER A 823 27.50 11.02 24.25
CA SER A 823 27.54 12.29 24.96
C SER A 823 28.87 12.54 25.69
N GLN A 824 29.58 11.47 26.05
CA GLN A 824 30.91 11.55 26.64
C GLN A 824 31.98 11.87 25.58
N PHE A 825 31.94 11.16 24.44
CA PHE A 825 32.85 11.43 23.34
C PHE A 825 32.73 12.87 22.81
N GLN A 826 31.51 13.38 22.76
CA GLN A 826 31.24 14.75 22.33
C GLN A 826 31.75 15.80 23.35
N ARG A 827 31.55 15.58 24.65
CA ARG A 827 32.04 16.48 25.71
C ARG A 827 33.54 16.49 25.81
N ASP A 828 34.17 15.34 25.63
CA ASP A 828 35.64 15.19 25.69
C ASP A 828 36.31 15.62 24.39
N ASN A 829 35.57 16.12 23.39
CA ASN A 829 35.99 16.49 22.06
C ASN A 829 36.82 15.38 21.38
N LYS A 830 36.40 14.14 21.60
CA LYS A 830 36.99 12.94 20.98
C LYS A 830 36.20 12.55 19.76
N THR A 831 36.91 12.05 18.77
CA THR A 831 36.26 11.55 17.54
C THR A 831 35.63 10.19 17.75
N LEU A 832 34.44 10.02 17.23
CA LEU A 832 33.72 8.76 17.15
C LEU A 832 33.16 8.65 15.75
N SER A 833 33.55 7.62 15.03
CA SER A 833 32.95 7.33 13.74
C SER A 833 32.03 6.11 13.82
N ILE A 834 31.03 6.13 12.99
CA ILE A 834 30.11 5.01 12.76
C ILE A 834 30.15 4.62 11.29
N ALA A 835 30.13 3.33 11.04
CA ALA A 835 29.82 2.81 9.72
C ALA A 835 28.58 1.92 9.76
N ILE A 836 27.74 2.05 8.77
CA ILE A 836 26.68 1.09 8.49
C ILE A 836 27.11 0.32 7.25
N MET A 837 27.11 -0.99 7.39
CA MET A 837 27.46 -1.93 6.34
C MET A 837 26.23 -2.73 5.94
N ASP A 838 26.09 -3.01 4.68
CA ASP A 838 25.01 -3.83 4.15
C ASP A 838 25.56 -4.76 3.06
N ILE A 839 25.03 -5.97 3.05
CA ILE A 839 25.44 -7.00 2.09
C ILE A 839 24.78 -6.73 0.74
N ASP A 840 25.61 -6.45 -0.25
CA ASP A 840 25.14 -6.12 -1.58
C ASP A 840 24.34 -7.27 -2.20
N HIS A 841 23.17 -6.92 -2.72
CA HIS A 841 22.31 -7.89 -3.39
C HIS A 841 21.92 -9.10 -2.53
N PHE A 842 21.88 -8.97 -1.20
CA PHE A 842 21.60 -10.07 -0.28
C PHE A 842 20.28 -10.79 -0.60
N LYS A 843 19.27 -10.04 -1.03
CA LYS A 843 18.03 -10.63 -1.52
C LYS A 843 18.27 -11.58 -2.69
N LEU A 844 19.14 -11.24 -3.63
CA LEU A 844 19.49 -12.14 -4.75
C LEU A 844 20.25 -13.37 -4.27
N ILE A 845 21.07 -13.25 -3.22
CA ILE A 845 21.73 -14.40 -2.60
C ILE A 845 20.67 -15.34 -2.00
N ASN A 846 19.72 -14.80 -1.26
CA ASN A 846 18.61 -15.58 -0.71
C ASN A 846 17.75 -16.22 -1.80
N ASP A 847 17.43 -15.47 -2.84
CA ASP A 847 16.57 -15.90 -3.93
C ASP A 847 17.26 -17.00 -4.80
N ASN A 848 18.58 -16.91 -4.99
CA ASN A 848 19.33 -17.83 -5.82
C ASN A 848 19.82 -19.09 -5.04
N PHE A 849 20.16 -18.92 -3.75
CA PHE A 849 20.84 -19.95 -2.97
C PHE A 849 20.07 -20.40 -1.70
N SER A 850 18.96 -19.80 -1.42
CA SER A 850 18.08 -19.99 -0.25
C SER A 850 18.42 -19.14 0.98
N HIS A 851 17.42 -18.88 1.82
CA HIS A 851 17.61 -18.16 3.10
C HIS A 851 18.62 -18.84 4.04
N LEU A 852 18.73 -20.16 3.97
CA LEU A 852 19.70 -20.88 4.78
C LEU A 852 21.16 -20.54 4.38
N ILE A 853 21.40 -20.36 3.10
CA ILE A 853 22.72 -19.91 2.60
C ILE A 853 22.91 -18.43 2.94
N GLY A 854 21.87 -17.61 2.80
CA GLY A 854 21.91 -16.21 3.24
C GLY A 854 22.25 -16.07 4.73
N ASP A 855 21.65 -16.89 5.59
CA ASP A 855 21.97 -16.92 7.02
C ASP A 855 23.44 -17.32 7.27
N LYS A 856 23.94 -18.30 6.54
CA LYS A 856 25.37 -18.69 6.60
C LYS A 856 26.28 -17.56 6.10
N VAL A 857 25.93 -16.87 5.03
CA VAL A 857 26.67 -15.68 4.55
C VAL A 857 26.70 -14.62 5.64
N ILE A 858 25.59 -14.34 6.30
CA ILE A 858 25.52 -13.40 7.44
C ILE A 858 26.44 -13.86 8.58
N CYS A 859 26.46 -15.16 8.88
CA CYS A 859 27.34 -15.72 9.92
C CYS A 859 28.81 -15.60 9.55
N GLU A 860 29.16 -15.87 8.30
CA GLU A 860 30.54 -15.79 7.81
C GLU A 860 31.06 -14.35 7.79
N ILE A 861 30.21 -13.42 7.35
CA ILE A 861 30.52 -11.99 7.43
C ILE A 861 30.70 -11.54 8.88
N ALA A 862 29.86 -12.00 9.79
CA ALA A 862 30.01 -11.71 11.21
C ALA A 862 31.32 -12.30 11.80
N HIS A 863 31.76 -13.44 11.28
CA HIS A 863 33.06 -14.03 11.61
C HIS A 863 34.21 -13.18 11.07
N LEU A 864 34.17 -12.80 9.82
CA LEU A 864 35.17 -11.93 9.20
C LEU A 864 35.25 -10.56 9.91
N LEU A 865 34.13 -10.01 10.32
CA LEU A 865 34.10 -8.79 11.13
C LEU A 865 34.83 -9.00 12.46
N ARG A 866 34.61 -10.10 13.18
CA ARG A 866 35.30 -10.39 14.44
C ARG A 866 36.80 -10.54 14.29
N MET A 867 37.25 -11.10 13.19
CA MET A 867 38.68 -11.35 12.94
C MET A 867 39.45 -10.09 12.53
N ASN A 868 38.76 -9.18 11.82
CA ASN A 868 39.41 -8.00 11.19
C ASN A 868 39.02 -6.66 11.84
N PHE A 869 38.21 -6.71 12.91
CA PHE A 869 37.76 -5.48 13.56
C PHE A 869 38.70 -5.09 14.74
N PRO A 870 39.00 -3.81 14.93
CA PRO A 870 39.86 -3.36 16.01
C PRO A 870 39.34 -3.73 17.40
N ASP A 871 40.21 -4.13 18.33
CA ASP A 871 39.85 -4.50 19.72
C ASP A 871 39.14 -3.38 20.47
N GLU A 872 39.39 -2.11 20.13
CA GLU A 872 38.74 -0.94 20.75
C GLU A 872 37.41 -0.58 20.09
N GLY A 873 37.03 -1.22 18.98
CA GLY A 873 35.83 -0.95 18.24
C GLY A 873 34.65 -1.81 18.71
N TYR A 874 33.47 -1.52 18.19
CA TYR A 874 32.25 -2.25 18.53
C TYR A 874 31.47 -2.60 17.27
N ALA A 875 31.34 -3.87 16.97
CA ALA A 875 30.58 -4.36 15.83
C ALA A 875 29.29 -5.02 16.29
N ALA A 876 28.19 -4.73 15.64
CA ALA A 876 26.88 -5.28 15.96
C ALA A 876 26.09 -5.61 14.69
N ARG A 877 25.20 -6.56 14.79
CA ARG A 877 24.20 -6.79 13.75
C ARG A 877 23.01 -5.88 13.99
N TRP A 878 22.75 -4.98 13.02
CA TRP A 878 21.69 -3.99 13.10
C TRP A 878 20.31 -4.59 12.78
N GLY A 879 20.26 -5.47 11.80
CA GLY A 879 19.05 -6.21 11.41
C GLY A 879 19.18 -6.78 9.99
N GLY A 880 18.54 -7.90 9.72
CA GLY A 880 18.59 -8.52 8.40
C GLY A 880 20.04 -8.76 7.93
N GLU A 881 20.42 -8.11 6.84
CA GLU A 881 21.75 -8.11 6.23
C GLU A 881 22.64 -6.93 6.65
N GLU A 882 22.20 -6.10 7.60
CA GLU A 882 22.91 -4.87 7.99
C GLU A 882 23.71 -5.07 9.27
N PHE A 883 24.89 -4.51 9.28
CA PHE A 883 25.78 -4.44 10.44
C PHE A 883 26.17 -3.00 10.72
N THR A 884 26.37 -2.70 11.98
CA THR A 884 26.87 -1.41 12.44
C THR A 884 28.18 -1.55 13.14
N LEU A 885 29.09 -0.66 12.84
CA LEU A 885 30.46 -0.67 13.32
C LEU A 885 30.77 0.68 13.97
N LEU A 886 31.29 0.65 15.16
CA LEU A 886 31.72 1.85 15.88
C LEU A 886 33.25 1.87 15.96
N PHE A 887 33.79 3.03 15.69
CA PHE A 887 35.23 3.30 15.71
C PHE A 887 35.56 4.46 16.67
N PRO A 888 35.70 4.13 17.97
CA PRO A 888 36.14 5.13 18.95
C PRO A 888 37.53 5.71 18.57
N TYR A 889 37.70 6.99 18.79
CA TYR A 889 38.95 7.74 18.56
C TYR A 889 39.41 7.81 17.09
N LYS A 890 38.55 7.54 16.12
CA LYS A 890 38.83 7.62 14.70
C LYS A 890 37.88 8.58 14.01
N ASN A 891 38.42 9.36 13.05
CA ASN A 891 37.58 10.19 12.18
C ASN A 891 37.00 9.37 11.02
N ALA A 892 36.11 9.97 10.25
CA ALA A 892 35.42 9.27 9.17
C ALA A 892 36.38 8.68 8.11
N GLU A 893 37.49 9.34 7.81
CA GLU A 893 38.48 8.85 6.83
C GLU A 893 39.26 7.64 7.38
N GLU A 894 39.63 7.67 8.65
CA GLU A 894 40.34 6.56 9.31
C GLU A 894 39.40 5.35 9.46
N ALA A 895 38.14 5.59 9.84
CA ALA A 895 37.12 4.55 9.90
C ALA A 895 36.86 3.95 8.51
N ALA A 896 36.78 4.80 7.48
CA ALA A 896 36.55 4.34 6.11
C ALA A 896 37.72 3.49 5.57
N ARG A 897 38.97 3.79 5.93
CA ARG A 897 40.10 2.92 5.57
C ARG A 897 40.02 1.54 6.22
N LEU A 898 39.55 1.46 7.45
CA LEU A 898 39.32 0.19 8.12
C LEU A 898 38.13 -0.57 7.48
N CYS A 899 37.12 0.16 7.14
CA CYS A 899 35.97 -0.42 6.39
C CYS A 899 36.40 -0.92 5.01
N GLU A 900 37.37 -0.24 4.34
CA GLU A 900 37.89 -0.68 3.04
C GLU A 900 38.67 -1.99 3.16
N ILE A 901 39.44 -2.17 4.20
CA ILE A 901 40.09 -3.44 4.48
C ILE A 901 39.07 -4.55 4.64
N ILE A 902 38.05 -4.30 5.45
CA ILE A 902 36.96 -5.26 5.69
C ILE A 902 36.19 -5.56 4.39
N ARG A 903 35.92 -4.55 3.59
CA ARG A 903 35.23 -4.71 2.30
C ARG A 903 36.02 -5.56 1.33
N LEU A 904 37.33 -5.34 1.24
CA LEU A 904 38.22 -6.12 0.38
C LEU A 904 38.37 -7.55 0.86
N GLU A 905 38.47 -7.77 2.17
CA GLU A 905 38.50 -9.10 2.78
C GLU A 905 37.22 -9.86 2.47
N ILE A 906 36.05 -9.22 2.63
CA ILE A 906 34.79 -9.87 2.31
C ILE A 906 34.66 -10.12 0.80
N ALA A 907 35.03 -9.16 -0.04
CA ALA A 907 34.97 -9.32 -1.49
C ALA A 907 35.97 -10.37 -2.04
N GLY A 908 37.10 -10.58 -1.35
CA GLY A 908 38.11 -11.57 -1.69
C GLY A 908 37.91 -12.94 -0.98
N TYR A 909 36.96 -13.03 -0.04
CA TYR A 909 36.73 -14.25 0.71
C TYR A 909 36.09 -15.31 -0.17
N ASP A 910 36.59 -16.55 -0.05
CA ASP A 910 36.07 -17.68 -0.81
C ASP A 910 34.80 -18.25 -0.18
N PHE A 911 33.64 -17.82 -0.67
CA PHE A 911 32.36 -18.33 -0.24
C PHE A 911 31.95 -19.65 -0.92
N SER A 912 32.84 -20.29 -1.69
CA SER A 912 32.54 -21.53 -2.43
C SER A 912 32.16 -22.71 -1.51
N GLU A 913 32.62 -22.70 -0.26
CA GLU A 913 32.19 -23.68 0.75
C GLU A 913 30.70 -23.57 1.12
N LEU A 914 30.10 -22.40 0.92
CA LEU A 914 28.68 -22.18 1.18
C LEU A 914 27.81 -22.50 -0.03
N ALA A 915 28.26 -22.08 -1.22
CA ALA A 915 27.63 -22.43 -2.50
C ALA A 915 28.57 -22.15 -3.68
N ASP A 916 28.57 -23.05 -4.68
CA ASP A 916 29.39 -22.92 -5.87
C ASP A 916 29.14 -21.57 -6.57
N SER A 917 30.20 -20.86 -6.93
CA SER A 917 30.16 -19.53 -7.56
C SER A 917 29.52 -18.40 -6.75
N LEU A 918 29.31 -18.55 -5.46
CA LEU A 918 28.84 -17.48 -4.61
C LEU A 918 29.94 -16.45 -4.39
N SER A 919 29.68 -15.23 -4.76
CA SER A 919 30.51 -14.05 -4.47
C SER A 919 29.68 -13.04 -3.69
N VAL A 920 30.22 -12.55 -2.62
CA VAL A 920 29.55 -11.60 -1.73
C VAL A 920 30.34 -10.31 -1.65
N THR A 921 29.67 -9.20 -1.80
CA THR A 921 30.25 -7.89 -1.57
C THR A 921 29.43 -7.11 -0.55
N VAL A 922 30.01 -6.09 0.00
CA VAL A 922 29.35 -5.22 0.97
C VAL A 922 29.60 -3.76 0.64
N SER A 923 28.64 -2.94 0.95
CA SER A 923 28.76 -1.49 0.85
C SER A 923 28.76 -0.85 2.23
N PHE A 924 29.51 0.20 2.39
CA PHE A 924 29.60 0.94 3.64
C PHE A 924 29.21 2.41 3.46
N GLY A 925 28.51 2.93 4.46
CA GLY A 925 28.37 4.36 4.65
C GLY A 925 29.00 4.77 5.98
N VAL A 926 29.91 5.72 5.94
CA VAL A 926 30.71 6.15 7.09
C VAL A 926 30.42 7.61 7.44
N ALA A 927 30.29 7.90 8.73
CA ALA A 927 30.16 9.25 9.24
C ALA A 927 30.86 9.37 10.60
N ASP A 928 31.30 10.56 10.96
CA ASP A 928 31.83 10.85 12.28
C ASP A 928 30.96 11.85 13.06
N ASN A 929 31.28 12.01 14.34
CA ASN A 929 30.57 12.92 15.24
C ASN A 929 30.96 14.40 15.06
N ALA A 930 31.77 14.76 14.06
CA ALA A 930 32.11 16.15 13.76
C ALA A 930 30.87 16.91 13.29
N GLN A 931 30.51 17.98 14.00
CA GLN A 931 29.37 18.85 13.72
C GLN A 931 27.97 18.15 13.79
N VAL A 932 27.87 17.06 14.51
CA VAL A 932 26.61 16.31 14.71
C VAL A 932 26.07 16.54 16.14
N ALA A 933 24.81 16.94 16.25
CA ALA A 933 24.21 17.32 17.53
C ALA A 933 23.82 16.12 18.42
N ASP A 934 23.44 15.00 17.82
CA ASP A 934 22.99 13.79 18.49
C ASP A 934 23.39 12.54 17.70
N TYR A 935 23.31 11.39 18.35
CA TYR A 935 23.71 10.12 17.75
C TYR A 935 22.74 9.62 16.67
N ASP A 936 21.46 10.03 16.70
CA ASP A 936 20.49 9.66 15.66
C ASP A 936 20.85 10.32 14.33
N ARG A 937 21.34 11.56 14.38
CA ARG A 937 21.88 12.24 13.19
C ARG A 937 23.19 11.61 12.69
N LEU A 938 24.03 11.16 13.61
CA LEU A 938 25.24 10.43 13.22
C LEU A 938 24.90 9.15 12.47
N LEU A 939 23.95 8.39 12.99
CA LEU A 939 23.42 7.20 12.32
C LEU A 939 22.80 7.56 10.95
N SER A 940 21.98 8.61 10.91
CA SER A 940 21.36 9.06 9.65
C SER A 940 22.39 9.50 8.60
N HIS A 941 23.50 10.10 9.03
CA HIS A 941 24.58 10.49 8.11
C HIS A 941 25.28 9.26 7.52
N ALA A 942 25.56 8.24 8.35
CA ALA A 942 26.14 6.99 7.89
C ALA A 942 25.17 6.23 6.95
N ASP A 943 23.87 6.22 7.26
CA ASP A 943 22.86 5.60 6.41
C ASP A 943 22.75 6.29 5.04
N ASN A 944 22.74 7.63 5.01
CA ASN A 944 22.77 8.40 3.77
C ASN A 944 24.03 8.11 2.93
N ALA A 945 25.16 7.95 3.59
CA ALA A 945 26.40 7.57 2.92
C ALA A 945 26.33 6.15 2.35
N LEU A 946 25.76 5.21 3.10
CA LEU A 946 25.51 3.84 2.63
C LEU A 946 24.55 3.83 1.43
N TYR A 947 23.49 4.61 1.49
CA TYR A 947 22.55 4.76 0.38
C TYR A 947 23.26 5.25 -0.90
N ASN A 948 24.19 6.19 -0.75
CA ASN A 948 25.03 6.67 -1.87
C ASN A 948 25.98 5.58 -2.39
N ALA A 949 26.59 4.80 -1.50
CA ALA A 949 27.41 3.67 -1.88
C ALA A 949 26.62 2.65 -2.73
N LYS A 950 25.40 2.33 -2.30
CA LYS A 950 24.53 1.41 -3.02
C LYS A 950 24.11 1.94 -4.40
N ASN A 951 23.83 3.23 -4.52
CA ASN A 951 23.38 3.85 -5.78
C ASN A 951 24.50 4.09 -6.80
N ASN A 952 25.74 4.21 -6.34
CA ASN A 952 26.89 4.47 -7.21
C ASN A 952 27.64 3.20 -7.64
N GLY A 953 27.02 2.03 -7.52
CA GLY A 953 27.59 0.80 -8.09
C GLY A 953 27.84 -0.30 -7.06
N ARG A 954 27.60 -0.06 -5.78
CA ARG A 954 27.85 -1.02 -4.68
C ARG A 954 29.32 -1.39 -4.51
N ASN A 955 29.58 -2.32 -3.62
CA ASN A 955 30.95 -2.78 -3.31
C ASN A 955 31.91 -1.64 -3.11
N GLN A 956 31.55 -0.65 -2.32
CA GLN A 956 32.30 0.59 -2.12
C GLN A 956 31.95 1.27 -0.81
N ILE A 957 32.75 2.24 -0.45
CA ILE A 957 32.57 3.02 0.78
C ILE A 957 32.28 4.46 0.42
N PHE A 958 31.30 5.01 1.07
CA PHE A 958 31.02 6.44 1.02
C PHE A 958 31.16 7.06 2.40
N ILE A 959 31.88 8.18 2.45
CA ILE A 959 31.87 9.05 3.62
C ILE A 959 30.83 10.15 3.42
N TYR A 960 30.04 10.39 4.44
CA TYR A 960 29.07 11.47 4.42
C TYR A 960 29.70 12.81 4.09
N ASN A 961 29.20 13.50 3.08
CA ASN A 961 29.68 14.77 2.52
C ASN A 961 31.09 14.76 1.85
N GLN A 962 31.77 13.64 1.74
CA GLN A 962 33.11 13.56 1.10
C GLN A 962 33.14 12.68 -0.16
N GLY A 963 32.22 11.74 -0.32
CA GLY A 963 32.09 10.85 -1.48
C GLY A 963 32.76 9.49 -1.35
N CYS A 964 33.05 8.84 -2.47
CA CYS A 964 33.63 7.49 -2.53
C CYS A 964 35.14 7.52 -2.25
N ILE A 965 35.62 6.57 -1.44
CA ILE A 965 37.07 6.33 -1.25
C ILE A 965 37.49 5.16 -2.12
N THR A 966 38.55 5.38 -2.93
CA THR A 966 39.37 4.33 -3.53
C THR A 966 40.74 4.43 -2.89
N LEU A 967 41.21 3.35 -2.26
CA LEU A 967 42.65 3.28 -1.88
C LEU A 967 43.43 2.93 -3.16
N ASP A 968 44.35 3.83 -3.56
CA ASP A 968 45.36 3.56 -4.58
C ASP A 968 46.30 2.46 -4.10
#